data_67044f39bb1489a1e2168518989f0afc
#
_entry.id   67044f39bb1489a1e2168518989f0afc
#
_cell.length_a   1.000
_cell.length_b   1.000
_cell.length_c   1.000
_cell.angle_alpha   90.00
_cell.angle_beta   90.00
_cell.angle_gamma   90.00
#
_symmetry.space_group_name_H-M   'P 1'
#
loop_
_entity.id
_entity.type
_entity.pdbx_description
1 polymer ?
#
loop_
_entity_poly.entity_id
_entity_poly.type
_entity_poly.pdbx_seq_one_letter_code
_entity_poly.pdbx_strand_id
1 'polypeptide(L)'
;MIFMFKDIKIIADGEKAKFAAELFAEEIEIRTSKKPLVFDKKTGDCYVELKLVDESESEDFSIEHEKEKITVTAHRLRGLIYGYSVFLRKCRVIDGELALTKDISGKYSPYMPIRGHQLSYTDMNNTYETWDEKQYERYIRDLMMFGTNTVEACLGDDEKHTDLMKYSFEEITKIKSQICERLDINFSIFCAYAKRLSDEESSDYFCGCCHNIPKFNFYFPPGGDPGDLQAEDFFVRCKKIKKDLQKEFPDIELWLSAQASHQYADWGKRFIKEMAKMPEEIDGLIYGPNHPFTLDEMRRFVDVKYPIRYYPDICHNLRCEIPVHFDRDDWHYAYAATLSREAINPRPSEYRLIHRLTKQYVCGSVSYSEGVNDDVNKFVFGALDFDPDADLREILRDYVRAFFYGEDCEKIVDVIFGMEQSWNGDPAENWSVENVYKALIEMKSDKLMKNWRYVLFLFRASCDKIVRDRRIFELDLIDDARTQIRKGNIELAKEILSTDFDEEYKDLRAELFPLAEKLFNLIGMQLDVEHFGGMNVERGCVLDTIDMPVTDRNYLLNKIKSHPDSDYLAEIFDRNRVEKDEYYFSFAEHGFEVCGKQKGEFYMNFQGDDNADARLPMCITKVYDHFNFNCNVAGLTGGDYKLRVTYKSRPNEKINHHKITVNGNVIYDGPQFGGRRDGEYEKKFIADGYQSIVYDVPKDFLQNGCAELEITEPLDGFMISEFRFVKKR
;
A
#
# COMPACT_ATOMS: atom_id res chain seq x y z
N MET A 1 -17.24 4.95 -32.82
CA MET A 1 -17.06 6.20 -33.62
C MET A 1 -16.06 7.04 -32.84
N ILE A 2 -15.08 7.65 -33.54
CA ILE A 2 -14.09 8.52 -32.89
C ILE A 2 -14.48 9.96 -33.17
N PHE A 3 -14.61 10.78 -32.13
CA PHE A 3 -14.91 12.20 -32.24
C PHE A 3 -13.62 13.00 -32.01
N MET A 4 -13.17 13.74 -33.02
CA MET A 4 -11.94 14.54 -32.95
C MET A 4 -12.27 15.98 -32.55
N PHE A 5 -11.72 16.43 -31.46
CA PHE A 5 -11.90 17.80 -30.95
C PHE A 5 -10.72 18.66 -31.43
N LYS A 6 -10.90 19.25 -32.59
CA LYS A 6 -9.90 20.17 -33.20
C LYS A 6 -10.20 21.62 -32.84
N ASP A 7 -9.16 22.36 -32.47
CA ASP A 7 -9.29 23.76 -32.05
C ASP A 7 -10.41 23.99 -31.04
N ILE A 8 -10.43 23.12 -30.00
CA ILE A 8 -11.45 23.10 -28.96
C ILE A 8 -11.58 24.47 -28.27
N LYS A 9 -12.80 24.92 -28.07
CA LYS A 9 -13.14 26.13 -27.30
C LYS A 9 -13.79 25.74 -26.00
N ILE A 10 -13.53 26.51 -24.96
CA ILE A 10 -14.19 26.30 -23.66
C ILE A 10 -15.17 27.43 -23.43
N ILE A 11 -16.40 27.08 -23.06
CA ILE A 11 -17.48 28.03 -22.79
C ILE A 11 -17.77 27.99 -21.30
N ALA A 12 -17.67 29.14 -20.63
CA ALA A 12 -17.99 29.24 -19.20
C ALA A 12 -18.50 30.63 -18.85
N ASP A 13 -19.57 30.71 -18.09
CA ASP A 13 -20.12 31.96 -17.57
C ASP A 13 -20.17 31.92 -16.03
N GLY A 14 -19.84 33.07 -15.42
CA GLY A 14 -19.67 33.17 -13.97
C GLY A 14 -18.26 32.79 -13.47
N GLU A 15 -17.89 33.32 -12.32
CA GLU A 15 -16.53 33.26 -11.78
C GLU A 15 -16.03 31.82 -11.56
N LYS A 16 -16.81 30.99 -10.87
CA LYS A 16 -16.46 29.59 -10.58
C LYS A 16 -16.36 28.73 -11.84
N ALA A 17 -17.26 28.92 -12.81
CA ALA A 17 -17.21 28.18 -14.08
C ALA A 17 -16.01 28.60 -14.91
N LYS A 18 -15.65 29.90 -14.94
CA LYS A 18 -14.44 30.40 -15.59
C LYS A 18 -13.17 29.84 -14.96
N PHE A 19 -13.12 29.80 -13.63
CA PHE A 19 -12.00 29.17 -12.93
C PHE A 19 -11.83 27.68 -13.31
N ALA A 20 -12.93 26.91 -13.31
CA ALA A 20 -12.89 25.53 -13.81
C ALA A 20 -12.44 25.43 -15.29
N ALA A 21 -12.86 26.37 -16.12
CA ALA A 21 -12.48 26.43 -17.53
C ALA A 21 -11.00 26.73 -17.75
N GLU A 22 -10.40 27.57 -16.90
CA GLU A 22 -8.97 27.85 -16.93
C GLU A 22 -8.15 26.62 -16.53
N LEU A 23 -8.55 25.93 -15.46
CA LEU A 23 -7.93 24.65 -15.06
C LEU A 23 -8.04 23.61 -16.17
N PHE A 24 -9.21 23.52 -16.82
CA PHE A 24 -9.42 22.60 -17.93
C PHE A 24 -8.56 22.98 -19.17
N ALA A 25 -8.42 24.27 -19.48
CA ALA A 25 -7.54 24.72 -20.57
C ALA A 25 -6.07 24.33 -20.32
N GLU A 26 -5.59 24.43 -19.09
CA GLU A 26 -4.26 23.97 -18.70
C GLU A 26 -4.11 22.46 -18.89
N GLU A 27 -5.12 21.67 -18.51
CA GLU A 27 -5.11 20.21 -18.70
C GLU A 27 -5.03 19.82 -20.17
N ILE A 28 -5.71 20.56 -21.06
CA ILE A 28 -5.63 20.32 -22.50
C ILE A 28 -4.25 20.73 -23.03
N GLU A 29 -3.72 21.88 -22.59
CA GLU A 29 -2.39 22.35 -22.97
C GLU A 29 -1.29 21.33 -22.64
N ILE A 30 -1.33 20.75 -21.42
CA ILE A 30 -0.37 19.71 -20.98
C ILE A 30 -0.40 18.50 -21.92
N ARG A 31 -1.59 18.11 -22.42
CA ARG A 31 -1.77 16.91 -23.27
C ARG A 31 -1.47 17.14 -24.74
N THR A 32 -1.82 18.32 -25.24
CA THR A 32 -1.83 18.62 -26.68
C THR A 32 -0.81 19.67 -27.09
N SER A 33 -0.18 20.36 -26.13
CA SER A 33 0.66 21.56 -26.34
C SER A 33 -0.11 22.74 -26.93
N LYS A 34 -1.45 22.73 -26.86
CA LYS A 34 -2.35 23.80 -27.38
C LYS A 34 -3.26 24.23 -26.22
N LYS A 35 -3.21 25.51 -25.87
CA LYS A 35 -4.09 26.07 -24.83
C LYS A 35 -5.39 26.58 -25.47
N PRO A 36 -6.56 26.01 -25.15
CA PRO A 36 -7.86 26.50 -25.59
C PRO A 36 -8.15 27.91 -25.11
N LEU A 37 -8.93 28.65 -25.90
CA LEU A 37 -9.50 29.92 -25.45
C LEU A 37 -10.82 29.69 -24.69
N VAL A 38 -11.01 30.48 -23.64
CA VAL A 38 -12.25 30.51 -22.84
C VAL A 38 -13.14 31.65 -23.27
N PHE A 39 -14.42 31.40 -23.46
CA PHE A 39 -15.43 32.34 -23.92
C PHE A 39 -16.65 32.36 -22.97
N ASP A 40 -17.33 33.51 -22.87
CA ASP A 40 -18.57 33.64 -22.09
C ASP A 40 -19.79 33.10 -22.85
N LYS A 41 -19.74 32.95 -24.18
CA LYS A 41 -20.85 32.54 -25.02
C LYS A 41 -20.43 31.49 -26.02
N LYS A 42 -21.39 30.64 -26.39
CA LYS A 42 -21.18 29.60 -27.42
C LYS A 42 -20.63 30.19 -28.70
N THR A 43 -19.54 29.66 -29.19
CA THR A 43 -18.90 30.06 -30.41
C THR A 43 -18.26 28.86 -31.10
N GLY A 44 -18.53 28.71 -32.40
CA GLY A 44 -18.02 27.61 -33.22
C GLY A 44 -18.78 26.29 -33.02
N ASP A 45 -18.28 25.25 -33.69
CA ASP A 45 -18.91 23.93 -33.73
C ASP A 45 -18.23 22.87 -32.88
N CYS A 46 -17.03 23.16 -32.39
CA CYS A 46 -16.25 22.30 -31.50
C CYS A 46 -16.03 23.02 -30.14
N TYR A 47 -16.72 22.58 -29.08
CA TYR A 47 -16.58 23.21 -27.80
C TYR A 47 -16.93 22.26 -26.60
N VAL A 48 -16.41 22.62 -25.43
CA VAL A 48 -16.86 22.11 -24.15
C VAL A 48 -17.41 23.26 -23.32
N GLU A 49 -18.66 23.17 -22.92
CA GLU A 49 -19.37 24.14 -22.08
C GLU A 49 -19.44 23.67 -20.64
N LEU A 50 -19.04 24.51 -19.68
CA LEU A 50 -19.10 24.26 -18.25
C LEU A 50 -20.17 25.15 -17.62
N LYS A 51 -21.21 24.56 -17.05
CA LYS A 51 -22.37 25.25 -16.47
C LYS A 51 -22.54 24.96 -15.01
N LEU A 52 -22.62 25.99 -14.17
CA LEU A 52 -23.16 25.89 -12.82
C LEU A 52 -24.66 26.22 -12.84
N VAL A 53 -25.45 25.37 -12.18
CA VAL A 53 -26.90 25.55 -12.05
C VAL A 53 -27.30 25.25 -10.61
N ASP A 54 -28.24 26.03 -10.08
CA ASP A 54 -28.84 25.80 -8.75
C ASP A 54 -27.78 25.43 -7.69
N GLU A 55 -26.83 26.34 -7.45
CA GLU A 55 -25.69 26.10 -6.56
C GLU A 55 -26.12 25.48 -5.22
N SER A 56 -25.53 24.33 -4.91
CA SER A 56 -25.80 23.54 -3.71
C SER A 56 -24.58 22.71 -3.30
N GLU A 57 -24.71 21.96 -2.22
CA GLU A 57 -23.68 21.04 -1.76
C GLU A 57 -23.60 19.73 -2.57
N SER A 58 -24.52 19.48 -3.50
CA SER A 58 -24.51 18.29 -4.34
C SER A 58 -23.27 18.24 -5.24
N GLU A 59 -22.63 17.08 -5.27
CA GLU A 59 -21.52 16.79 -6.17
C GLU A 59 -21.97 16.18 -7.50
N ASP A 60 -23.28 15.99 -7.70
CA ASP A 60 -23.83 15.44 -8.93
C ASP A 60 -23.54 16.33 -10.12
N PHE A 61 -23.30 15.71 -11.25
CA PHE A 61 -23.17 16.40 -12.51
C PHE A 61 -23.72 15.59 -13.67
N SER A 62 -23.96 16.24 -14.79
CA SER A 62 -24.39 15.58 -16.03
C SER A 62 -23.51 16.02 -17.19
N ILE A 63 -23.35 15.12 -18.14
CA ILE A 63 -22.66 15.37 -19.40
C ILE A 63 -23.64 15.11 -20.53
N GLU A 64 -23.80 16.10 -21.41
CA GLU A 64 -24.45 15.96 -22.71
C GLU A 64 -23.37 15.99 -23.80
N HIS A 65 -23.35 14.96 -24.64
CA HIS A 65 -22.37 14.82 -25.72
C HIS A 65 -23.08 14.69 -27.05
N GLU A 66 -22.85 15.65 -27.93
CA GLU A 66 -23.35 15.67 -29.31
C GLU A 66 -22.22 15.98 -30.27
N LYS A 67 -21.65 14.97 -30.92
CA LYS A 67 -20.49 15.07 -31.83
C LYS A 67 -19.28 15.73 -31.15
N GLU A 68 -18.84 16.91 -31.63
CA GLU A 68 -17.74 17.68 -31.04
C GLU A 68 -18.21 18.74 -30.04
N LYS A 69 -19.43 18.59 -29.51
CA LYS A 69 -20.03 19.48 -28.51
C LYS A 69 -20.27 18.71 -27.22
N ILE A 70 -19.75 19.22 -26.11
CA ILE A 70 -19.96 18.68 -24.80
C ILE A 70 -20.48 19.77 -23.88
N THR A 71 -21.50 19.47 -23.09
CA THR A 71 -21.97 20.34 -22.01
C THR A 71 -21.86 19.58 -20.70
N VAL A 72 -21.10 20.12 -19.76
CA VAL A 72 -21.02 19.65 -18.37
C VAL A 72 -21.86 20.57 -17.53
N THR A 73 -22.83 20.01 -16.82
CA THR A 73 -23.70 20.75 -15.90
C THR A 73 -23.52 20.21 -14.49
N ALA A 74 -23.26 21.09 -13.53
CA ALA A 74 -23.01 20.71 -12.14
C ALA A 74 -23.60 21.76 -11.16
N HIS A 75 -23.69 21.42 -9.88
CA HIS A 75 -24.22 22.28 -8.82
C HIS A 75 -23.13 23.02 -8.03
N ARG A 76 -21.87 22.59 -8.16
CA ARG A 76 -20.72 23.20 -7.49
C ARG A 76 -19.45 23.09 -8.32
N LEU A 77 -18.39 23.81 -7.92
CA LEU A 77 -17.14 23.89 -8.66
C LEU A 77 -16.50 22.51 -8.88
N ARG A 78 -16.37 21.68 -7.84
CA ARG A 78 -15.76 20.36 -7.98
C ARG A 78 -16.54 19.43 -8.91
N GLY A 79 -17.86 19.57 -9.01
CA GLY A 79 -18.67 18.83 -9.97
C GLY A 79 -18.32 19.17 -11.43
N LEU A 80 -18.00 20.43 -11.74
CA LEU A 80 -17.49 20.81 -13.06
C LEU A 80 -16.11 20.19 -13.33
N ILE A 81 -15.24 20.17 -12.31
CA ILE A 81 -13.91 19.55 -12.40
C ILE A 81 -14.04 18.05 -12.66
N TYR A 82 -14.90 17.34 -11.98
CA TYR A 82 -15.19 15.94 -12.23
C TYR A 82 -15.72 15.71 -13.65
N GLY A 83 -16.63 16.56 -14.11
CA GLY A 83 -17.25 16.42 -15.43
C GLY A 83 -16.25 16.57 -16.58
N TYR A 84 -15.42 17.62 -16.60
CA TYR A 84 -14.38 17.74 -17.63
C TYR A 84 -13.30 16.64 -17.48
N SER A 85 -13.08 16.16 -16.26
CA SER A 85 -12.14 15.08 -16.02
C SER A 85 -12.61 13.75 -16.61
N VAL A 86 -13.93 13.46 -16.57
CA VAL A 86 -14.50 12.31 -17.30
C VAL A 86 -14.20 12.42 -18.80
N PHE A 87 -14.39 13.61 -19.40
CA PHE A 87 -14.06 13.82 -20.80
C PHE A 87 -12.57 13.54 -21.09
N LEU A 88 -11.66 14.13 -20.30
CA LEU A 88 -10.22 13.95 -20.49
C LEU A 88 -9.78 12.48 -20.34
N ARG A 89 -10.28 11.76 -19.36
CA ARG A 89 -9.94 10.35 -19.11
C ARG A 89 -10.48 9.41 -20.20
N LYS A 90 -11.51 9.83 -20.95
CA LYS A 90 -12.06 9.06 -22.07
C LYS A 90 -11.49 9.47 -23.43
N CYS A 91 -10.67 10.51 -23.48
CA CYS A 91 -9.96 10.94 -24.67
C CYS A 91 -8.60 10.23 -24.82
N ARG A 92 -8.22 10.01 -26.08
CA ARG A 92 -6.82 9.77 -26.48
C ARG A 92 -6.26 11.05 -27.08
N VAL A 93 -4.95 11.17 -27.09
CA VAL A 93 -4.27 12.21 -27.85
C VAL A 93 -3.79 11.61 -29.18
N ILE A 94 -4.31 12.10 -30.29
CA ILE A 94 -3.96 11.65 -31.64
C ILE A 94 -3.55 12.89 -32.43
N ASP A 95 -2.33 12.90 -32.97
CA ASP A 95 -1.76 14.02 -33.72
C ASP A 95 -1.86 15.38 -33.01
N GLY A 96 -1.72 15.37 -31.67
CA GLY A 96 -1.81 16.55 -30.82
C GLY A 96 -3.23 17.10 -30.62
N GLU A 97 -4.27 16.32 -30.93
CA GLU A 97 -5.68 16.65 -30.71
C GLU A 97 -6.34 15.62 -29.75
N LEU A 98 -7.39 16.06 -29.08
CA LEU A 98 -8.19 15.15 -28.24
C LEU A 98 -9.16 14.33 -29.10
N ALA A 99 -9.17 13.04 -28.90
CA ALA A 99 -10.02 12.09 -29.59
C ALA A 99 -10.86 11.28 -28.61
N LEU A 100 -12.15 11.58 -28.53
CA LEU A 100 -13.10 10.84 -27.70
C LEU A 100 -13.54 9.57 -28.40
N THR A 101 -13.38 8.41 -27.74
CA THR A 101 -13.59 7.09 -28.37
C THR A 101 -14.96 6.48 -28.10
N LYS A 102 -15.71 7.04 -27.14
CA LYS A 102 -17.06 6.56 -26.78
C LYS A 102 -17.93 7.73 -26.34
N ASP A 103 -19.25 7.54 -26.37
CA ASP A 103 -20.20 8.45 -25.77
C ASP A 103 -20.00 8.50 -24.24
N ILE A 104 -20.04 9.70 -23.69
CA ILE A 104 -19.93 9.99 -22.25
C ILE A 104 -21.18 10.67 -21.68
N SER A 105 -22.26 10.73 -22.47
CA SER A 105 -23.53 11.31 -21.99
C SER A 105 -24.04 10.53 -20.78
N GLY A 106 -24.50 11.25 -19.77
CA GLY A 106 -25.07 10.62 -18.57
C GLY A 106 -25.16 11.55 -17.37
N LYS A 107 -25.76 11.02 -16.33
CA LYS A 107 -25.73 11.59 -14.98
C LYS A 107 -24.73 10.84 -14.14
N TYR A 108 -23.95 11.56 -13.38
CA TYR A 108 -22.87 11.06 -12.53
C TYR A 108 -23.11 11.52 -11.11
N SER A 109 -23.10 10.59 -10.18
CA SER A 109 -23.26 10.83 -8.75
C SER A 109 -22.20 10.03 -8.00
N PRO A 110 -21.33 10.65 -7.22
CA PRO A 110 -20.39 9.93 -6.40
C PRO A 110 -21.10 9.03 -5.38
N TYR A 111 -20.66 7.78 -5.27
CA TYR A 111 -21.26 6.80 -4.37
C TYR A 111 -20.92 7.08 -2.90
N MET A 112 -19.63 7.29 -2.60
CA MET A 112 -19.17 7.57 -1.25
C MET A 112 -19.14 9.08 -0.99
N PRO A 113 -19.68 9.57 0.14
CA PRO A 113 -19.61 10.99 0.47
C PRO A 113 -18.21 11.51 0.79
N ILE A 114 -17.31 10.67 1.34
CA ILE A 114 -15.91 11.01 1.62
C ILE A 114 -15.01 10.19 0.71
N ARG A 115 -14.16 10.87 -0.07
CA ARG A 115 -13.23 10.26 -1.01
C ARG A 115 -11.93 11.03 -0.97
N GLY A 116 -10.93 10.48 -0.30
CA GLY A 116 -9.74 11.26 -0.03
C GLY A 116 -8.45 10.49 0.12
N HIS A 117 -7.40 11.29 0.26
CA HIS A 117 -6.05 10.78 0.49
C HIS A 117 -5.32 11.68 1.48
N GLN A 118 -4.62 11.07 2.40
CA GLN A 118 -3.64 11.78 3.21
C GLN A 118 -2.41 12.07 2.34
N LEU A 119 -2.00 13.31 2.31
CA LEU A 119 -0.73 13.73 1.72
C LEU A 119 0.17 14.14 2.89
N SER A 120 0.76 13.15 3.52
CA SER A 120 1.53 13.33 4.74
C SER A 120 2.78 14.15 4.49
N TYR A 121 2.98 15.20 5.29
CA TYR A 121 4.19 15.99 5.31
C TYR A 121 4.86 15.72 6.66
N THR A 122 5.78 14.77 6.64
CA THR A 122 6.55 14.34 7.81
C THR A 122 8.02 14.25 7.41
N ASP A 123 8.90 14.33 8.36
CA ASP A 123 10.33 14.17 8.12
C ASP A 123 10.64 12.77 7.57
N MET A 124 11.56 12.73 6.60
CA MET A 124 12.10 11.51 6.02
C MET A 124 11.04 10.57 5.44
N ASN A 125 10.02 11.12 4.80
CA ASN A 125 9.07 10.32 4.04
C ASN A 125 9.54 10.07 2.60
N ASN A 126 8.69 9.47 1.77
CA ASN A 126 9.08 9.05 0.42
C ASN A 126 9.25 10.21 -0.58
N THR A 127 8.37 11.24 -0.57
CA THR A 127 8.35 12.32 -1.57
C THR A 127 7.87 13.67 -1.03
N TYR A 128 6.81 13.71 -0.27
CA TYR A 128 6.05 14.94 -0.01
C TYR A 128 6.84 16.03 0.73
N GLU A 129 7.83 15.69 1.55
CA GLU A 129 8.64 16.68 2.26
C GLU A 129 9.47 17.58 1.32
N THR A 130 9.75 17.10 0.11
CA THR A 130 10.51 17.85 -0.90
C THR A 130 9.65 18.74 -1.78
N TRP A 131 8.31 18.62 -1.69
CA TRP A 131 7.40 19.28 -2.63
C TRP A 131 7.17 20.75 -2.31
N ASP A 132 6.99 21.53 -3.36
CA ASP A 132 6.51 22.92 -3.28
C ASP A 132 4.98 23.00 -3.48
N GLU A 133 4.43 24.21 -3.30
CA GLU A 133 3.00 24.48 -3.48
C GLU A 133 2.47 24.01 -4.83
N LYS A 134 3.25 24.21 -5.92
CA LYS A 134 2.82 23.85 -7.28
C LYS A 134 2.74 22.34 -7.45
N GLN A 135 3.67 21.58 -6.85
CA GLN A 135 3.68 20.13 -6.89
C GLN A 135 2.48 19.57 -6.11
N TYR A 136 2.18 20.12 -4.93
CA TYR A 136 0.97 19.76 -4.17
C TYR A 136 -0.31 20.07 -4.96
N GLU A 137 -0.45 21.29 -5.49
CA GLU A 137 -1.62 21.66 -6.26
C GLU A 137 -1.80 20.76 -7.49
N ARG A 138 -0.71 20.50 -8.24
CA ARG A 138 -0.76 19.62 -9.39
C ARG A 138 -1.25 18.23 -9.01
N TYR A 139 -0.70 17.66 -7.96
CA TYR A 139 -1.06 16.30 -7.55
C TYR A 139 -2.50 16.22 -6.99
N ILE A 140 -2.92 17.20 -6.23
CA ILE A 140 -4.31 17.30 -5.76
C ILE A 140 -5.28 17.39 -6.95
N ARG A 141 -4.96 18.16 -7.98
CA ARG A 141 -5.76 18.22 -9.22
C ARG A 141 -5.77 16.88 -9.95
N ASP A 142 -4.65 16.15 -9.99
CA ASP A 142 -4.59 14.79 -10.54
C ASP A 142 -5.55 13.86 -9.78
N LEU A 143 -5.53 13.87 -8.46
CA LEU A 143 -6.44 13.07 -7.62
C LEU A 143 -7.92 13.45 -7.84
N MET A 144 -8.24 14.73 -7.95
CA MET A 144 -9.60 15.20 -8.26
C MET A 144 -10.11 14.67 -9.60
N MET A 145 -9.23 14.43 -10.57
CA MET A 145 -9.65 13.82 -11.83
C MET A 145 -10.32 12.46 -11.64
N PHE A 146 -10.13 11.78 -10.50
CA PHE A 146 -10.72 10.49 -10.16
C PHE A 146 -11.73 10.58 -9.01
N GLY A 147 -12.20 11.77 -8.72
CA GLY A 147 -13.32 12.00 -7.80
C GLY A 147 -12.94 12.31 -6.36
N THR A 148 -11.66 12.54 -6.06
CA THR A 148 -11.21 12.97 -4.72
C THR A 148 -11.89 14.27 -4.32
N ASN A 149 -12.45 14.29 -3.11
CA ASN A 149 -13.10 15.47 -2.50
C ASN A 149 -12.52 15.83 -1.13
N THR A 150 -11.54 15.11 -0.64
CA THR A 150 -10.93 15.35 0.68
C THR A 150 -9.42 15.15 0.60
N VAL A 151 -8.68 16.11 1.12
CA VAL A 151 -7.23 16.00 1.34
C VAL A 151 -6.98 16.06 2.83
N GLU A 152 -6.14 15.16 3.33
CA GLU A 152 -5.73 15.12 4.71
C GLU A 152 -4.27 15.52 4.86
N ALA A 153 -3.98 16.42 5.77
CA ALA A 153 -2.63 16.78 6.19
C ALA A 153 -2.28 16.08 7.51
N CYS A 154 -1.00 15.85 7.74
CA CYS A 154 -0.47 15.43 9.02
C CYS A 154 0.26 16.61 9.67
N LEU A 155 -0.09 16.93 10.91
CA LEU A 155 0.70 17.84 11.74
C LEU A 155 1.73 17.00 12.49
N GLY A 156 3.01 17.22 12.17
CA GLY A 156 4.15 16.60 12.82
C GLY A 156 4.70 17.44 13.99
N ASP A 157 5.82 16.99 14.51
CA ASP A 157 6.57 17.68 15.57
C ASP A 157 7.69 18.50 14.92
N ASP A 158 7.66 19.83 15.05
CA ASP A 158 8.65 20.75 14.45
C ASP A 158 10.11 20.50 14.88
N GLU A 159 10.35 19.67 15.89
CA GLU A 159 11.70 19.30 16.32
C GLU A 159 12.46 18.45 15.30
N LYS A 160 11.79 17.92 14.28
CA LYS A 160 12.35 16.98 13.29
C LYS A 160 12.39 17.54 11.86
N HIS A 161 12.64 18.80 11.71
CA HIS A 161 12.77 19.40 10.39
C HIS A 161 14.06 18.94 9.70
N THR A 162 13.95 18.41 8.48
CA THR A 162 15.10 18.04 7.64
C THR A 162 15.45 19.16 6.64
N ASP A 163 16.68 19.15 6.12
CA ASP A 163 17.12 20.11 5.08
C ASP A 163 16.33 19.98 3.76
N LEU A 164 15.58 18.88 3.58
CA LEU A 164 14.75 18.65 2.40
C LEU A 164 13.37 19.28 2.52
N MET A 165 12.90 19.53 3.74
CA MET A 165 11.59 20.13 3.99
C MET A 165 11.62 21.63 3.64
N LYS A 166 10.81 22.02 2.66
CA LYS A 166 10.74 23.39 2.16
C LYS A 166 9.92 24.33 3.05
N TYR A 167 9.05 23.78 3.88
CA TYR A 167 8.09 24.53 4.70
C TYR A 167 8.05 23.97 6.12
N SER A 168 7.72 24.80 7.09
CA SER A 168 7.29 24.32 8.41
C SER A 168 5.97 23.54 8.31
N PHE A 169 5.62 22.78 9.34
CA PHE A 169 4.34 22.06 9.38
C PHE A 169 3.13 23.03 9.33
N GLU A 170 3.24 24.20 9.94
CA GLU A 170 2.21 25.23 9.87
C GLU A 170 2.07 25.82 8.47
N GLU A 171 3.19 26.15 7.82
CA GLU A 171 3.18 26.71 6.47
C GLU A 171 2.59 25.73 5.46
N ILE A 172 3.01 24.46 5.48
CA ILE A 172 2.48 23.47 4.54
C ILE A 172 1.00 23.13 4.79
N THR A 173 0.56 23.13 6.06
CA THR A 173 -0.84 22.98 6.42
C THR A 173 -1.68 24.12 5.85
N LYS A 174 -1.20 25.35 5.98
CA LYS A 174 -1.85 26.53 5.39
C LYS A 174 -1.91 26.46 3.86
N ILE A 175 -0.80 26.10 3.22
CA ILE A 175 -0.73 25.93 1.74
C ILE A 175 -1.76 24.91 1.28
N LYS A 176 -1.82 23.74 1.89
CA LYS A 176 -2.80 22.68 1.54
C LYS A 176 -4.24 23.16 1.78
N SER A 177 -4.51 23.82 2.89
CA SER A 177 -5.82 24.39 3.17
C SER A 177 -6.25 25.41 2.11
N GLN A 178 -5.36 26.30 1.68
CA GLN A 178 -5.60 27.28 0.60
C GLN A 178 -5.90 26.62 -0.74
N ILE A 179 -5.16 25.55 -1.07
CA ILE A 179 -5.44 24.74 -2.29
C ILE A 179 -6.82 24.12 -2.19
N CYS A 180 -7.17 23.51 -1.06
CA CYS A 180 -8.46 22.88 -0.84
C CYS A 180 -9.62 23.87 -0.91
N GLU A 181 -9.48 25.07 -0.35
CA GLU A 181 -10.48 26.13 -0.45
C GLU A 181 -10.70 26.55 -1.90
N ARG A 182 -9.62 26.82 -2.64
CA ARG A 182 -9.66 27.26 -4.04
C ARG A 182 -10.27 26.19 -4.97
N LEU A 183 -10.01 24.91 -4.70
CA LEU A 183 -10.50 23.80 -5.50
C LEU A 183 -11.85 23.23 -5.03
N ASP A 184 -12.48 23.84 -4.01
CA ASP A 184 -13.75 23.41 -3.44
C ASP A 184 -13.74 21.95 -2.92
N ILE A 185 -12.64 21.51 -2.29
CA ILE A 185 -12.52 20.20 -1.65
C ILE A 185 -12.37 20.32 -0.13
N ASN A 186 -12.70 19.26 0.58
CA ASN A 186 -12.62 19.24 2.04
C ASN A 186 -11.17 19.12 2.50
N PHE A 187 -10.87 19.71 3.65
CA PHE A 187 -9.58 19.61 4.30
C PHE A 187 -9.69 18.94 5.66
N SER A 188 -8.90 17.90 5.86
CA SER A 188 -8.79 17.12 7.10
C SER A 188 -7.41 17.30 7.70
N ILE A 189 -7.30 17.30 9.02
CA ILE A 189 -6.01 17.31 9.71
C ILE A 189 -5.95 16.14 10.68
N PHE A 190 -5.00 15.24 10.39
CA PHE A 190 -4.50 14.24 11.33
C PHE A 190 -3.54 14.93 12.30
N CYS A 191 -3.77 14.80 13.59
CA CYS A 191 -2.87 15.32 14.60
C CYS A 191 -2.77 14.35 15.77
N ALA A 192 -1.56 13.81 15.96
CA ALA A 192 -1.20 13.10 17.16
C ALA A 192 -1.07 14.11 18.31
N TYR A 193 -1.97 14.02 19.28
CA TYR A 193 -1.89 14.82 20.49
C TYR A 193 -0.62 14.49 21.28
N ALA A 194 0.07 15.52 21.78
CA ALA A 194 1.26 15.32 22.57
C ALA A 194 0.89 14.83 23.98
N LYS A 195 1.24 13.57 24.31
CA LYS A 195 1.05 12.97 25.63
C LYS A 195 1.64 13.80 26.78
N ARG A 196 2.75 14.46 26.50
CA ARG A 196 3.51 15.26 27.47
C ARG A 196 2.80 16.55 27.88
N LEU A 197 1.82 17.02 27.09
CA LEU A 197 1.10 18.25 27.32
C LEU A 197 -0.19 17.98 28.12
N SER A 198 -0.62 18.93 28.92
CA SER A 198 -1.96 18.96 29.49
C SER A 198 -3.01 19.12 28.37
N ASP A 199 -4.29 18.93 28.70
CA ASP A 199 -5.38 19.12 27.72
C ASP A 199 -5.46 20.58 27.25
N GLU A 200 -5.13 21.55 28.11
CA GLU A 200 -5.10 22.96 27.77
C GLU A 200 -3.95 23.27 26.80
N GLU A 201 -2.72 22.87 27.17
CA GLU A 201 -1.54 23.07 26.33
C GLU A 201 -1.66 22.38 24.97
N SER A 202 -2.23 21.16 24.92
CA SER A 202 -2.49 20.43 23.66
C SER A 202 -3.50 21.18 22.78
N SER A 203 -4.55 21.73 23.40
CA SER A 203 -5.55 22.51 22.69
C SER A 203 -4.99 23.82 22.14
N ASP A 204 -4.23 24.55 22.99
CA ASP A 204 -3.61 25.82 22.59
C ASP A 204 -2.59 25.62 21.45
N TYR A 205 -1.76 24.57 21.53
CA TYR A 205 -0.81 24.20 20.47
C TYR A 205 -1.53 23.90 19.15
N PHE A 206 -2.50 22.99 19.18
CA PHE A 206 -3.18 22.57 17.95
C PHE A 206 -4.01 23.69 17.32
N CYS A 207 -4.75 24.46 18.13
CA CYS A 207 -5.47 25.62 17.65
C CYS A 207 -4.53 26.70 17.10
N GLY A 208 -3.34 26.87 17.69
CA GLY A 208 -2.29 27.76 17.18
C GLY A 208 -1.84 27.36 15.77
N CYS A 209 -1.50 26.09 15.56
CA CYS A 209 -1.10 25.57 14.25
C CYS A 209 -2.19 25.71 13.17
N CYS A 210 -3.45 25.65 13.57
CA CYS A 210 -4.60 25.79 12.65
C CYS A 210 -5.08 27.23 12.48
N HIS A 211 -4.51 28.19 13.21
CA HIS A 211 -4.97 29.58 13.18
C HIS A 211 -4.77 30.23 11.80
N ASN A 212 -5.83 30.92 11.31
CA ASN A 212 -5.84 31.60 10.01
C ASN A 212 -5.66 30.67 8.77
N ILE A 213 -5.95 29.36 8.87
CA ILE A 213 -6.13 28.57 7.68
C ILE A 213 -7.54 28.79 7.10
N PRO A 214 -7.72 28.90 5.78
CA PRO A 214 -9.02 29.26 5.21
C PRO A 214 -10.07 28.14 5.26
N LYS A 215 -9.64 26.89 5.37
CA LYS A 215 -10.54 25.74 5.35
C LYS A 215 -10.09 24.64 6.31
N PHE A 216 -11.01 24.14 7.13
CA PHE A 216 -10.79 23.00 8.01
C PHE A 216 -12.13 22.31 8.29
N ASN A 217 -12.33 21.11 7.76
CA ASN A 217 -13.59 20.38 7.86
C ASN A 217 -13.56 19.27 8.89
N PHE A 218 -12.45 18.48 8.93
CA PHE A 218 -12.39 17.27 9.71
C PHE A 218 -11.14 17.25 10.61
N TYR A 219 -11.35 17.17 11.92
CA TYR A 219 -10.31 16.93 12.91
C TYR A 219 -10.19 15.43 13.19
N PHE A 220 -9.02 14.85 12.94
CA PHE A 220 -8.70 13.45 13.09
C PHE A 220 -7.61 13.23 14.15
N PRO A 221 -7.96 12.91 15.40
CA PRO A 221 -7.02 12.41 16.39
C PRO A 221 -6.89 10.88 16.27
N PRO A 222 -5.64 10.34 16.25
CA PRO A 222 -5.38 8.95 15.87
C PRO A 222 -5.66 7.90 16.97
N GLY A 223 -6.20 8.25 18.08
CA GLY A 223 -6.45 7.28 19.15
C GLY A 223 -5.21 6.99 20.01
N GLY A 224 -4.92 5.72 20.19
CA GLY A 224 -3.78 5.29 21.01
C GLY A 224 -2.47 5.11 20.25
N ASP A 225 -2.48 5.24 18.91
CA ASP A 225 -1.31 5.10 18.06
C ASP A 225 -1.33 6.13 16.90
N PRO A 226 -0.38 7.09 16.84
CA PRO A 226 0.49 7.50 17.92
C PRO A 226 -0.30 8.20 19.02
N GLY A 227 0.11 7.94 20.25
CA GLY A 227 -0.48 8.54 21.44
C GLY A 227 -0.62 7.50 22.54
N ASP A 228 -0.48 7.90 23.79
CA ASP A 228 -0.42 6.98 24.92
C ASP A 228 -1.44 7.37 26.00
N LEU A 229 -2.53 8.02 25.62
CA LEU A 229 -3.60 8.30 26.56
C LEU A 229 -4.47 7.06 26.74
N GLN A 230 -5.03 6.91 27.93
CA GLN A 230 -6.14 5.99 28.12
C GLN A 230 -7.36 6.46 27.32
N ALA A 231 -8.24 5.54 26.93
CA ALA A 231 -9.37 5.88 26.08
C ALA A 231 -10.22 7.01 26.64
N GLU A 232 -10.51 7.00 27.96
CA GLU A 232 -11.34 8.05 28.59
C GLU A 232 -10.68 9.44 28.52
N ASP A 233 -9.37 9.53 28.80
CA ASP A 233 -8.63 10.80 28.75
C ASP A 233 -8.50 11.29 27.30
N PHE A 234 -8.36 10.38 26.34
CA PHE A 234 -8.40 10.68 24.90
C PHE A 234 -9.72 11.37 24.51
N PHE A 235 -10.86 10.82 24.92
CA PHE A 235 -12.17 11.44 24.66
C PHE A 235 -12.29 12.85 25.27
N VAL A 236 -11.81 13.05 26.50
CA VAL A 236 -11.84 14.35 27.16
C VAL A 236 -11.03 15.38 26.37
N ARG A 237 -9.80 15.03 26.01
CA ARG A 237 -8.89 15.89 25.26
C ARG A 237 -9.44 16.26 23.88
N CYS A 238 -9.90 15.28 23.12
CA CYS A 238 -10.42 15.52 21.77
C CYS A 238 -11.65 16.42 21.76
N LYS A 239 -12.57 16.23 22.70
CA LYS A 239 -13.75 17.09 22.85
C LYS A 239 -13.37 18.53 23.22
N LYS A 240 -12.39 18.71 24.09
CA LYS A 240 -11.87 20.04 24.42
C LYS A 240 -11.29 20.74 23.20
N ILE A 241 -10.41 20.04 22.46
CA ILE A 241 -9.80 20.59 21.24
C ILE A 241 -10.89 20.98 20.23
N LYS A 242 -11.88 20.09 19.97
CA LYS A 242 -13.02 20.42 19.08
C LYS A 242 -13.71 21.70 19.51
N LYS A 243 -14.04 21.81 20.80
CA LYS A 243 -14.72 23.00 21.35
C LYS A 243 -13.93 24.28 21.15
N ASP A 244 -12.60 24.21 21.25
CA ASP A 244 -11.75 25.37 21.06
C ASP A 244 -11.61 25.71 19.58
N LEU A 245 -11.46 24.71 18.70
CA LEU A 245 -11.47 24.86 17.24
C LEU A 245 -12.79 25.48 16.72
N GLN A 246 -13.93 25.16 17.33
CA GLN A 246 -15.24 25.70 16.93
C GLN A 246 -15.35 27.21 17.09
N LYS A 247 -14.44 27.86 17.84
CA LYS A 247 -14.39 29.33 17.93
C LYS A 247 -14.01 29.98 16.60
N GLU A 248 -13.20 29.28 15.78
CA GLU A 248 -12.75 29.74 14.46
C GLU A 248 -13.42 28.96 13.32
N PHE A 249 -13.67 27.66 13.51
CA PHE A 249 -14.29 26.75 12.56
C PHE A 249 -15.60 26.20 13.13
N PRO A 250 -16.71 26.93 13.07
CA PRO A 250 -17.97 26.53 13.73
C PRO A 250 -18.48 25.16 13.33
N ASP A 251 -18.24 24.75 12.06
CA ASP A 251 -18.76 23.52 11.46
C ASP A 251 -17.73 22.37 11.46
N ILE A 252 -16.66 22.48 12.27
CA ILE A 252 -15.63 21.44 12.36
C ILE A 252 -16.18 20.14 12.90
N GLU A 253 -15.92 19.05 12.22
CA GLU A 253 -16.30 17.70 12.64
C GLU A 253 -15.14 17.00 13.33
N LEU A 254 -15.43 16.27 14.41
CA LEU A 254 -14.49 15.42 15.14
C LEU A 254 -14.71 13.96 14.75
N TRP A 255 -13.67 13.36 14.15
CA TRP A 255 -13.65 11.97 13.72
C TRP A 255 -12.61 11.20 14.50
N LEU A 256 -13.03 10.35 15.44
CA LEU A 256 -12.14 9.61 16.32
C LEU A 256 -11.68 8.29 15.69
N SER A 257 -10.38 8.02 15.77
CA SER A 257 -9.84 6.70 15.47
C SER A 257 -9.82 5.82 16.72
N ALA A 258 -10.16 4.55 16.54
CA ALA A 258 -10.04 3.53 17.59
C ALA A 258 -8.71 2.75 17.48
N GLN A 259 -7.68 3.30 16.82
CA GLN A 259 -6.34 2.72 16.85
C GLN A 259 -5.91 2.51 18.29
N ALA A 260 -5.60 1.26 18.64
CA ALA A 260 -5.36 0.88 20.03
C ALA A 260 -3.93 1.22 20.46
N SER A 261 -3.79 1.67 21.70
CA SER A 261 -2.47 1.80 22.31
C SER A 261 -1.92 0.43 22.70
N HIS A 262 -0.69 0.13 22.31
CA HIS A 262 0.02 -1.07 22.75
C HIS A 262 0.30 -1.10 24.27
N GLN A 263 0.19 0.04 24.94
CA GLN A 263 0.42 0.14 26.39
C GLN A 263 -0.79 -0.33 27.22
N TYR A 264 -1.98 -0.39 26.64
CA TYR A 264 -3.23 -0.68 27.37
C TYR A 264 -4.00 -1.81 26.67
N ALA A 265 -3.88 -3.02 27.17
CA ALA A 265 -4.46 -4.22 26.57
C ALA A 265 -6.00 -4.20 26.42
N ASP A 266 -6.70 -3.36 27.18
CA ASP A 266 -8.16 -3.20 27.13
C ASP A 266 -8.62 -1.88 26.51
N TRP A 267 -7.73 -1.17 25.82
CA TRP A 267 -7.98 0.16 25.29
C TRP A 267 -9.21 0.19 24.36
N GLY A 268 -9.30 -0.75 23.43
CA GLY A 268 -10.44 -0.84 22.53
C GLY A 268 -11.78 -1.07 23.24
N LYS A 269 -11.82 -1.94 24.25
CA LYS A 269 -13.02 -2.17 25.06
C LYS A 269 -13.46 -0.91 25.81
N ARG A 270 -12.50 -0.14 26.32
CA ARG A 270 -12.74 1.15 26.99
C ARG A 270 -13.23 2.20 26.01
N PHE A 271 -12.67 2.25 24.81
CA PHE A 271 -13.15 3.12 23.72
C PHE A 271 -14.62 2.84 23.40
N ILE A 272 -15.00 1.58 23.17
CA ILE A 272 -16.40 1.20 22.92
C ILE A 272 -17.31 1.59 24.07
N LYS A 273 -16.83 1.45 25.32
CA LYS A 273 -17.60 1.88 26.49
C LYS A 273 -17.85 3.40 26.52
N GLU A 274 -16.91 4.21 26.09
CA GLU A 274 -17.10 5.65 25.94
C GLU A 274 -18.09 5.96 24.80
N MET A 275 -17.97 5.28 23.65
CA MET A 275 -18.92 5.43 22.54
C MET A 275 -20.36 5.02 22.92
N ALA A 276 -20.54 4.02 23.79
CA ALA A 276 -21.85 3.60 24.28
C ALA A 276 -22.56 4.68 25.10
N LYS A 277 -21.87 5.71 25.59
CA LYS A 277 -22.48 6.89 26.23
C LYS A 277 -23.13 7.84 25.23
N MET A 278 -23.03 7.57 23.93
CA MET A 278 -23.61 8.34 22.84
C MET A 278 -23.16 9.81 22.82
N PRO A 279 -21.85 10.10 22.87
CA PRO A 279 -21.36 11.48 22.94
C PRO A 279 -21.79 12.29 21.70
N GLU A 280 -22.39 13.48 21.93
CA GLU A 280 -22.89 14.36 20.88
C GLU A 280 -21.81 15.11 20.14
N GLU A 281 -20.64 15.28 20.77
CA GLU A 281 -19.53 16.03 20.21
C GLU A 281 -18.75 15.26 19.13
N ILE A 282 -18.98 13.96 18.98
CA ILE A 282 -18.33 13.09 17.99
C ILE A 282 -19.22 12.97 16.77
N ASP A 283 -18.69 13.30 15.60
CA ASP A 283 -19.42 13.30 14.34
C ASP A 283 -19.22 12.00 13.55
N GLY A 284 -18.06 11.34 13.70
CA GLY A 284 -17.77 10.08 13.04
C GLY A 284 -16.60 9.32 13.63
N LEU A 285 -16.36 8.16 13.08
CA LEU A 285 -15.27 7.27 13.48
C LEU A 285 -14.38 6.94 12.29
N ILE A 286 -13.12 6.64 12.58
CA ILE A 286 -12.14 6.24 11.58
C ILE A 286 -11.70 4.81 11.90
N TYR A 287 -11.80 3.96 10.90
CA TYR A 287 -11.31 2.59 10.95
C TYR A 287 -10.05 2.46 10.10
N GLY A 288 -8.95 1.99 10.67
CA GLY A 288 -7.66 1.87 10.00
C GLY A 288 -6.73 0.88 10.68
N PRO A 289 -5.43 1.01 10.45
CA PRO A 289 -4.42 0.17 11.08
C PRO A 289 -4.50 0.15 12.61
N ASN A 290 -3.95 -0.88 13.24
CA ASN A 290 -3.93 -1.07 14.71
C ASN A 290 -5.32 -1.05 15.36
N HIS A 291 -6.37 -1.34 14.59
CA HIS A 291 -7.71 -1.36 15.14
C HIS A 291 -7.96 -2.66 15.92
N PRO A 292 -8.52 -2.60 17.17
CA PRO A 292 -8.66 -3.78 18.04
C PRO A 292 -9.85 -4.67 17.67
N PHE A 293 -10.65 -4.27 16.69
CA PHE A 293 -11.86 -4.96 16.24
C PHE A 293 -11.90 -5.03 14.72
N THR A 294 -12.67 -5.99 14.16
CA THR A 294 -12.99 -6.00 12.73
C THR A 294 -13.91 -4.83 12.38
N LEU A 295 -13.96 -4.46 11.11
CA LEU A 295 -14.83 -3.37 10.66
C LEU A 295 -16.32 -3.70 10.88
N ASP A 296 -16.73 -4.95 10.70
CA ASP A 296 -18.09 -5.39 10.96
C ASP A 296 -18.38 -5.48 12.47
N GLU A 297 -17.42 -5.87 13.31
CA GLU A 297 -17.53 -5.78 14.77
C GLU A 297 -17.64 -4.35 15.24
N MET A 298 -16.79 -3.45 14.71
CA MET A 298 -16.88 -2.03 15.00
C MET A 298 -18.28 -1.49 14.66
N ARG A 299 -18.82 -1.88 13.49
CA ARG A 299 -20.17 -1.49 13.09
C ARG A 299 -21.26 -2.05 14.01
N ARG A 300 -21.05 -3.22 14.62
CA ARG A 300 -21.97 -3.81 15.62
C ARG A 300 -21.88 -3.13 16.98
N PHE A 301 -20.68 -2.67 17.37
CA PHE A 301 -20.46 -2.10 18.70
C PHE A 301 -20.86 -0.63 18.81
N VAL A 302 -20.89 0.11 17.71
CA VAL A 302 -21.21 1.53 17.73
C VAL A 302 -22.55 1.80 17.06
N ASP A 303 -23.25 2.84 17.56
CA ASP A 303 -24.55 3.24 16.99
C ASP A 303 -24.42 3.72 15.54
N VAL A 304 -25.44 3.43 14.73
CA VAL A 304 -25.47 3.79 13.30
C VAL A 304 -25.43 5.31 13.05
N LYS A 305 -25.73 6.13 14.03
CA LYS A 305 -25.61 7.58 13.92
C LYS A 305 -24.18 8.05 13.67
N TYR A 306 -23.18 7.24 14.08
CA TYR A 306 -21.79 7.54 13.81
C TYR A 306 -21.36 6.89 12.49
N PRO A 307 -21.18 7.66 11.42
CA PRO A 307 -20.58 7.14 10.20
C PRO A 307 -19.15 6.67 10.50
N ILE A 308 -18.71 5.65 9.75
CA ILE A 308 -17.33 5.16 9.82
C ILE A 308 -16.64 5.50 8.51
N ARG A 309 -15.48 6.14 8.57
CA ARG A 309 -14.60 6.39 7.45
C ARG A 309 -13.49 5.33 7.47
N TYR A 310 -13.17 4.76 6.33
CA TYR A 310 -12.04 3.85 6.20
C TYR A 310 -10.73 4.63 6.00
N TYR A 311 -9.68 4.16 6.65
CA TYR A 311 -8.33 4.72 6.57
C TYR A 311 -7.35 3.61 6.16
N PRO A 312 -7.41 3.16 4.86
CA PRO A 312 -6.55 2.09 4.38
C PRO A 312 -5.10 2.54 4.30
N ASP A 313 -4.20 1.69 4.76
CA ASP A 313 -2.77 1.86 4.53
C ASP A 313 -2.41 1.31 3.15
N ILE A 314 -2.18 2.21 2.20
CA ILE A 314 -1.80 1.87 0.82
C ILE A 314 -0.34 2.22 0.50
N CYS A 315 0.39 2.72 1.47
CA CYS A 315 1.71 3.33 1.32
C CYS A 315 2.84 2.48 1.88
N HIS A 316 2.70 1.98 3.10
CA HIS A 316 3.76 1.21 3.74
C HIS A 316 4.09 -0.06 2.97
N ASN A 317 5.35 -0.43 2.98
CA ASN A 317 5.78 -1.70 2.42
C ASN A 317 5.63 -2.83 3.45
N LEU A 318 6.01 -4.04 3.05
CA LEU A 318 5.82 -5.27 3.83
C LEU A 318 6.49 -5.30 5.20
N ARG A 319 7.51 -4.47 5.37
CA ARG A 319 8.35 -4.53 6.57
C ARG A 319 8.36 -3.25 7.37
N CYS A 320 7.30 -2.46 7.26
CA CYS A 320 7.15 -1.28 8.08
C CYS A 320 7.49 -1.60 9.54
N GLU A 321 8.39 -0.80 10.09
CA GLU A 321 8.90 -0.93 11.45
C GLU A 321 9.66 -2.23 11.77
N ILE A 322 9.97 -3.05 10.77
CA ILE A 322 10.72 -4.29 10.97
C ILE A 322 12.13 -4.15 10.41
N PRO A 323 13.16 -4.15 11.26
CA PRO A 323 14.54 -4.08 10.82
C PRO A 323 14.93 -5.26 9.91
N VAL A 324 15.75 -4.99 8.92
CA VAL A 324 16.30 -6.02 8.03
C VAL A 324 17.67 -6.44 8.52
N HIS A 325 17.85 -7.73 8.77
CA HIS A 325 19.10 -8.29 9.27
C HIS A 325 19.51 -9.51 8.45
N PHE A 326 20.43 -9.31 7.50
CA PHE A 326 20.90 -10.36 6.59
C PHE A 326 22.24 -10.99 6.91
N ASP A 327 22.97 -10.49 7.86
CA ASP A 327 24.30 -10.98 8.28
C ASP A 327 24.22 -12.14 9.29
N ARG A 328 23.05 -12.75 9.42
CA ARG A 328 22.77 -13.76 10.44
C ARG A 328 22.47 -15.13 9.87
N ASP A 329 22.59 -16.12 10.74
CA ASP A 329 22.21 -17.51 10.49
C ASP A 329 20.69 -17.73 10.39
N ASP A 330 19.89 -16.69 10.53
CA ASP A 330 18.43 -16.69 10.55
C ASP A 330 17.79 -16.10 9.29
N TRP A 331 18.50 -16.15 8.18
CA TRP A 331 17.95 -15.76 6.89
C TRP A 331 16.63 -16.48 6.59
N HIS A 332 15.67 -15.74 6.04
CA HIS A 332 14.36 -16.25 5.70
C HIS A 332 13.96 -15.83 4.29
N TYR A 333 13.34 -16.73 3.54
CA TYR A 333 12.90 -16.52 2.17
C TYR A 333 12.01 -15.27 2.01
N ALA A 334 11.13 -14.97 2.98
CA ALA A 334 10.28 -13.79 2.92
C ALA A 334 11.06 -12.48 2.75
N TYR A 335 12.25 -12.37 3.31
CA TYR A 335 13.13 -11.23 3.06
C TYR A 335 13.61 -11.18 1.61
N ALA A 336 14.08 -12.30 1.07
CA ALA A 336 14.55 -12.37 -0.30
C ALA A 336 13.41 -12.08 -1.31
N ALA A 337 12.21 -12.55 -1.03
CA ALA A 337 11.06 -12.33 -1.89
C ALA A 337 10.60 -10.86 -1.94
N THR A 338 10.90 -10.07 -0.92
CA THR A 338 10.33 -8.73 -0.74
C THR A 338 11.34 -7.60 -0.79
N LEU A 339 12.57 -7.80 -0.30
CA LEU A 339 13.59 -6.75 -0.25
C LEU A 339 13.87 -6.13 -1.61
N SER A 340 14.05 -4.82 -1.62
CA SER A 340 14.36 -4.00 -2.79
C SER A 340 13.28 -3.98 -3.87
N ARG A 341 12.12 -4.57 -3.62
CA ARG A 341 11.00 -4.66 -4.55
C ARG A 341 9.80 -3.79 -4.14
N GLU A 342 9.73 -3.33 -2.90
CA GLU A 342 8.53 -2.71 -2.33
C GLU A 342 8.38 -1.21 -2.57
N ALA A 343 9.40 -0.52 -3.04
CA ALA A 343 9.38 0.95 -3.15
C ALA A 343 8.18 1.49 -3.93
N ILE A 344 7.72 0.73 -4.91
CA ILE A 344 6.63 1.10 -5.80
C ILE A 344 5.78 -0.14 -5.99
N ASN A 345 4.58 -0.12 -5.48
CA ASN A 345 3.78 -1.32 -5.33
C ASN A 345 2.35 -1.14 -5.84
N PRO A 346 2.13 -1.05 -7.17
CA PRO A 346 0.79 -1.04 -7.73
C PRO A 346 0.10 -2.39 -7.50
N ARG A 347 -1.07 -2.38 -6.85
CA ARG A 347 -1.84 -3.57 -6.48
C ARG A 347 -3.33 -3.37 -6.77
N PRO A 348 -3.70 -3.09 -8.01
CA PRO A 348 -5.06 -2.68 -8.35
C PRO A 348 -6.11 -3.74 -8.03
N SER A 349 -5.82 -5.01 -8.25
CA SER A 349 -6.77 -6.12 -8.01
C SER A 349 -7.03 -6.32 -6.52
N GLU A 350 -5.99 -6.22 -5.69
CA GLU A 350 -6.10 -6.37 -4.25
C GLU A 350 -6.86 -5.20 -3.62
N TYR A 351 -6.56 -3.96 -4.01
CA TYR A 351 -7.30 -2.80 -3.49
C TYR A 351 -8.75 -2.78 -3.94
N ARG A 352 -9.06 -3.27 -5.15
CA ARG A 352 -10.46 -3.52 -5.53
C ARG A 352 -11.13 -4.53 -4.61
N LEU A 353 -10.44 -5.60 -4.23
CA LEU A 353 -10.98 -6.61 -3.33
C LEU A 353 -11.23 -6.02 -1.94
N ILE A 354 -10.24 -5.30 -1.38
CA ILE A 354 -10.36 -4.60 -0.10
C ILE A 354 -11.55 -3.64 -0.11
N HIS A 355 -11.65 -2.80 -1.14
CA HIS A 355 -12.77 -1.86 -1.29
C HIS A 355 -14.14 -2.58 -1.29
N ARG A 356 -14.26 -3.69 -2.04
CA ARG A 356 -15.51 -4.48 -2.09
C ARG A 356 -15.90 -5.08 -0.75
N LEU A 357 -14.94 -5.47 0.07
CA LEU A 357 -15.17 -6.02 1.40
C LEU A 357 -15.57 -4.96 2.42
N THR A 358 -15.02 -3.76 2.30
CA THR A 358 -15.19 -2.68 3.29
C THR A 358 -16.35 -1.73 2.98
N LYS A 359 -16.65 -1.47 1.70
CA LYS A 359 -17.59 -0.43 1.25
C LYS A 359 -18.97 -0.46 1.92
N GLN A 360 -19.45 -1.63 2.34
CA GLN A 360 -20.78 -1.78 2.94
C GLN A 360 -20.87 -1.26 4.40
N TYR A 361 -19.73 -1.03 5.04
CA TYR A 361 -19.67 -0.62 6.44
C TYR A 361 -19.29 0.84 6.62
N VAL A 362 -18.83 1.49 5.56
CA VAL A 362 -18.18 2.81 5.62
C VAL A 362 -18.89 3.85 4.76
N CYS A 363 -18.67 5.11 5.07
CA CYS A 363 -19.16 6.25 4.30
C CYS A 363 -18.11 6.80 3.32
N GLY A 364 -17.03 6.07 3.10
CA GLY A 364 -15.94 6.45 2.22
C GLY A 364 -14.58 6.19 2.83
N SER A 365 -13.55 6.65 2.14
CA SER A 365 -12.17 6.47 2.57
C SER A 365 -11.35 7.75 2.51
N VAL A 366 -10.32 7.81 3.36
CA VAL A 366 -9.17 8.70 3.20
C VAL A 366 -7.93 7.85 3.43
N SER A 367 -7.23 7.47 2.37
CA SER A 367 -6.11 6.56 2.46
C SER A 367 -4.88 7.20 3.10
N TYR A 368 -4.15 6.42 3.90
CA TYR A 368 -2.84 6.82 4.40
C TYR A 368 -1.81 6.81 3.27
N SER A 369 -0.99 7.87 3.17
CA SER A 369 0.06 7.98 2.17
C SER A 369 1.17 8.93 2.60
N GLU A 370 2.42 8.52 2.37
CA GLU A 370 3.64 9.29 2.63
C GLU A 370 4.41 9.65 1.36
N GLY A 371 3.91 9.24 0.20
CA GLY A 371 4.60 9.50 -1.06
C GLY A 371 3.82 9.02 -2.27
N VAL A 372 4.47 9.08 -3.44
CA VAL A 372 3.88 8.63 -4.71
C VAL A 372 4.22 7.18 -5.07
N ASN A 373 4.87 6.45 -4.17
CA ASN A 373 5.10 5.02 -4.31
C ASN A 373 3.79 4.23 -4.44
N ASP A 374 2.70 4.76 -3.93
CA ASP A 374 1.34 4.24 -3.96
C ASP A 374 0.42 4.91 -5.02
N ASP A 375 0.97 5.64 -5.98
CA ASP A 375 0.24 6.48 -6.94
C ASP A 375 -0.94 5.74 -7.60
N VAL A 376 -0.72 4.58 -8.23
CA VAL A 376 -1.78 3.78 -8.86
C VAL A 376 -2.89 3.40 -7.88
N ASN A 377 -2.52 3.06 -6.65
CA ASN A 377 -3.44 2.59 -5.62
C ASN A 377 -4.43 3.70 -5.20
N LYS A 378 -3.95 4.96 -5.10
CA LYS A 378 -4.82 6.11 -4.84
C LYS A 378 -5.89 6.28 -5.92
N PHE A 379 -5.48 6.23 -7.20
CA PHE A 379 -6.42 6.40 -8.30
C PHE A 379 -7.43 5.27 -8.40
N VAL A 380 -7.02 4.04 -8.08
CA VAL A 380 -7.93 2.89 -8.01
C VAL A 380 -8.95 3.08 -6.87
N PHE A 381 -8.48 3.43 -5.66
CA PHE A 381 -9.38 3.65 -4.52
C PHE A 381 -10.34 4.81 -4.76
N GLY A 382 -9.83 5.97 -5.22
CA GLY A 382 -10.66 7.14 -5.50
C GLY A 382 -11.72 6.88 -6.57
N ALA A 383 -11.37 6.13 -7.64
CA ALA A 383 -12.31 5.73 -8.67
C ALA A 383 -13.40 4.78 -8.14
N LEU A 384 -13.04 3.84 -7.26
CA LEU A 384 -13.98 2.89 -6.66
C LEU A 384 -14.87 3.54 -5.59
N ASP A 385 -14.38 4.53 -4.85
CA ASP A 385 -15.21 5.34 -3.96
C ASP A 385 -16.21 6.21 -4.75
N PHE A 386 -15.83 6.63 -5.95
CA PHE A 386 -16.72 7.36 -6.86
C PHE A 386 -17.77 6.44 -7.49
N ASP A 387 -17.35 5.30 -8.03
CA ASP A 387 -18.19 4.27 -8.64
C ASP A 387 -17.69 2.86 -8.25
N PRO A 388 -18.29 2.22 -7.24
CA PRO A 388 -17.85 0.93 -6.71
C PRO A 388 -18.04 -0.24 -7.68
N ASP A 389 -18.79 -0.06 -8.74
CA ASP A 389 -19.04 -1.07 -9.78
C ASP A 389 -18.21 -0.84 -11.05
N ALA A 390 -17.34 0.19 -11.05
CA ALA A 390 -16.46 0.47 -12.16
C ALA A 390 -15.55 -0.72 -12.50
N ASP A 391 -15.37 -0.98 -13.78
CA ASP A 391 -14.45 -2.01 -14.27
C ASP A 391 -13.00 -1.60 -13.99
N LEU A 392 -12.24 -2.47 -13.33
CA LEU A 392 -10.87 -2.18 -12.90
C LEU A 392 -9.95 -1.87 -14.09
N ARG A 393 -10.09 -2.61 -15.20
CA ARG A 393 -9.27 -2.38 -16.39
C ARG A 393 -9.60 -1.02 -17.02
N GLU A 394 -10.88 -0.59 -16.99
CA GLU A 394 -11.27 0.75 -17.42
C GLU A 394 -10.74 1.85 -16.50
N ILE A 395 -10.68 1.64 -15.19
CA ILE A 395 -10.03 2.57 -14.26
C ILE A 395 -8.56 2.75 -14.64
N LEU A 396 -7.83 1.65 -14.90
CA LEU A 396 -6.44 1.72 -15.31
C LEU A 396 -6.26 2.34 -16.72
N ARG A 397 -7.19 2.09 -17.66
CA ARG A 397 -7.20 2.80 -18.94
C ARG A 397 -7.38 4.31 -18.77
N ASP A 398 -8.27 4.71 -17.86
CA ASP A 398 -8.47 6.11 -17.52
C ASP A 398 -7.21 6.73 -16.92
N TYR A 399 -6.51 6.01 -16.03
CA TYR A 399 -5.22 6.41 -15.48
C TYR A 399 -4.17 6.60 -16.58
N VAL A 400 -4.04 5.65 -17.50
CA VAL A 400 -3.08 5.75 -18.61
C VAL A 400 -3.42 6.91 -19.55
N ARG A 401 -4.69 7.10 -19.90
CA ARG A 401 -5.13 8.25 -20.73
C ARG A 401 -4.89 9.58 -20.05
N ALA A 402 -5.06 9.63 -18.72
CA ALA A 402 -4.83 10.84 -17.95
C ALA A 402 -3.36 11.25 -17.87
N PHE A 403 -2.42 10.29 -17.82
CA PHE A 403 -1.03 10.57 -17.46
C PHE A 403 0.02 10.16 -18.49
N PHE A 404 -0.30 9.33 -19.49
CA PHE A 404 0.66 8.81 -20.48
C PHE A 404 0.35 9.24 -21.93
N TYR A 405 -0.27 10.32 -22.12
CA TYR A 405 -0.73 10.99 -23.35
C TYR A 405 -0.26 10.39 -24.68
N GLY A 406 -1.13 9.66 -25.39
CA GLY A 406 -0.89 9.12 -26.71
C GLY A 406 -0.05 7.84 -26.77
N GLU A 407 0.35 7.29 -25.64
CA GLU A 407 1.02 5.99 -25.57
C GLU A 407 0.05 4.81 -25.74
N ASP A 408 0.59 3.60 -25.95
CA ASP A 408 -0.22 2.38 -26.04
C ASP A 408 -0.86 2.09 -24.66
N CYS A 409 -2.15 2.42 -24.58
CA CYS A 409 -2.91 2.31 -23.34
C CYS A 409 -2.95 0.88 -22.81
N GLU A 410 -3.17 -0.13 -23.66
CA GLU A 410 -3.28 -1.51 -23.24
C GLU A 410 -1.94 -2.04 -22.74
N LYS A 411 -0.85 -1.70 -23.42
CA LYS A 411 0.48 -2.15 -23.02
C LYS A 411 0.86 -1.65 -21.62
N ILE A 412 0.54 -0.39 -21.29
CA ILE A 412 0.82 0.17 -19.95
C ILE A 412 -0.12 -0.42 -18.89
N VAL A 413 -1.40 -0.65 -19.21
CA VAL A 413 -2.32 -1.35 -18.32
C VAL A 413 -1.83 -2.77 -18.01
N ASP A 414 -1.34 -3.49 -19.01
CA ASP A 414 -0.77 -4.83 -18.83
C ASP A 414 0.52 -4.79 -17.99
N VAL A 415 1.35 -3.75 -18.12
CA VAL A 415 2.51 -3.51 -17.25
C VAL A 415 2.08 -3.34 -15.79
N ILE A 416 1.04 -2.57 -15.52
CA ILE A 416 0.55 -2.34 -14.14
C ILE A 416 0.06 -3.67 -13.52
N PHE A 417 -0.75 -4.45 -14.24
CA PHE A 417 -1.16 -5.78 -13.78
C PHE A 417 0.04 -6.74 -13.66
N GLY A 418 0.99 -6.65 -14.58
CA GLY A 418 2.22 -7.45 -14.52
C GLY A 418 3.06 -7.16 -13.28
N MET A 419 3.14 -5.91 -12.85
CA MET A 419 3.80 -5.53 -11.60
C MET A 419 3.12 -6.12 -10.37
N GLU A 420 1.79 -6.15 -10.34
CA GLU A 420 1.04 -6.84 -9.30
C GLU A 420 1.31 -8.35 -9.33
N GLN A 421 1.27 -8.97 -10.52
CA GLN A 421 1.56 -10.39 -10.70
C GLN A 421 3.01 -10.77 -10.36
N SER A 422 3.95 -9.83 -10.41
CA SER A 422 5.36 -10.08 -10.06
C SER A 422 5.57 -10.52 -8.60
N TRP A 423 4.55 -10.35 -7.76
CA TRP A 423 4.56 -10.81 -6.38
C TRP A 423 4.16 -12.27 -6.20
N ASN A 424 3.59 -12.93 -7.21
CA ASN A 424 3.10 -14.28 -7.12
C ASN A 424 4.21 -15.30 -7.36
N GLY A 425 4.45 -16.16 -6.39
CA GLY A 425 5.44 -17.22 -6.47
C GLY A 425 6.89 -16.75 -6.32
N ASP A 426 7.82 -17.68 -6.57
CA ASP A 426 9.24 -17.39 -6.49
C ASP A 426 9.66 -16.43 -7.61
N PRO A 427 10.36 -15.33 -7.29
CA PRO A 427 10.87 -14.40 -8.30
C PRO A 427 11.66 -15.07 -9.43
N ALA A 428 12.43 -16.13 -9.12
CA ALA A 428 13.21 -16.87 -10.10
C ALA A 428 12.34 -17.51 -11.19
N GLU A 429 11.14 -17.97 -10.82
CA GLU A 429 10.22 -18.66 -11.72
C GLU A 429 9.14 -17.72 -12.30
N ASN A 430 9.00 -16.52 -11.76
CA ASN A 430 7.95 -15.59 -12.15
C ASN A 430 8.30 -14.80 -13.43
N TRP A 431 7.73 -15.23 -14.55
CA TRP A 431 7.93 -14.59 -15.86
C TRP A 431 7.30 -13.19 -15.97
N SER A 432 6.39 -12.79 -15.07
CA SER A 432 5.85 -11.43 -15.10
C SER A 432 6.94 -10.39 -14.89
N VAL A 433 7.95 -10.69 -14.06
CA VAL A 433 9.11 -9.81 -13.85
C VAL A 433 9.82 -9.50 -15.17
N GLU A 434 10.16 -10.54 -15.93
CA GLU A 434 10.84 -10.41 -17.22
C GLU A 434 9.99 -9.69 -18.26
N ASN A 435 8.71 -10.04 -18.34
CA ASN A 435 7.78 -9.47 -19.31
C ASN A 435 7.54 -7.98 -19.07
N VAL A 436 7.39 -7.57 -17.82
CA VAL A 436 7.21 -6.16 -17.43
C VAL A 436 8.44 -5.35 -17.76
N TYR A 437 9.63 -5.83 -17.37
CA TYR A 437 10.89 -5.16 -17.66
C TYR A 437 11.07 -4.95 -19.17
N LYS A 438 10.93 -6.01 -19.98
CA LYS A 438 11.04 -5.95 -21.44
C LYS A 438 10.04 -4.96 -22.06
N ALA A 439 8.77 -5.02 -21.62
CA ALA A 439 7.75 -4.12 -22.13
C ALA A 439 8.09 -2.65 -21.88
N LEU A 440 8.63 -2.32 -20.70
CA LEU A 440 9.06 -0.95 -20.39
C LEU A 440 10.30 -0.54 -21.17
N ILE A 441 11.31 -1.40 -21.31
CA ILE A 441 12.50 -1.09 -22.12
C ILE A 441 12.13 -0.85 -23.59
N GLU A 442 11.24 -1.66 -24.18
CA GLU A 442 10.77 -1.47 -25.55
C GLU A 442 10.03 -0.14 -25.77
N MET A 443 9.35 0.37 -24.75
CA MET A 443 8.64 1.66 -24.81
C MET A 443 9.55 2.86 -24.52
N LYS A 444 10.77 2.65 -24.03
CA LYS A 444 11.68 3.72 -23.58
C LYS A 444 11.88 4.78 -24.66
N SER A 445 11.60 6.01 -24.32
CA SER A 445 11.76 7.17 -25.21
C SER A 445 12.07 8.43 -24.42
N ASP A 446 12.64 9.45 -25.06
CA ASP A 446 12.92 10.74 -24.43
C ASP A 446 11.67 11.40 -23.83
N LYS A 447 10.52 11.19 -24.48
CA LYS A 447 9.22 11.67 -23.99
C LYS A 447 8.82 10.97 -22.70
N LEU A 448 8.83 9.64 -22.68
CA LEU A 448 8.45 8.85 -21.51
C LEU A 448 9.44 9.03 -20.35
N MET A 449 10.73 9.20 -20.65
CA MET A 449 11.73 9.50 -19.62
C MET A 449 11.56 10.88 -18.95
N LYS A 450 10.67 11.75 -19.46
CA LYS A 450 10.24 12.99 -18.78
C LYS A 450 8.98 12.78 -17.92
N ASN A 451 8.30 11.66 -18.07
CA ASN A 451 7.14 11.29 -17.28
C ASN A 451 7.59 10.50 -16.03
N TRP A 452 7.47 11.12 -14.87
CA TRP A 452 7.93 10.50 -13.63
C TRP A 452 7.21 9.16 -13.31
N ARG A 453 5.94 8.99 -13.71
CA ARG A 453 5.21 7.73 -13.54
C ARG A 453 5.80 6.60 -14.37
N TYR A 454 6.27 6.90 -15.58
CA TYR A 454 6.98 5.91 -16.39
C TYR A 454 8.35 5.56 -15.77
N VAL A 455 9.11 6.57 -15.32
CA VAL A 455 10.42 6.33 -14.67
C VAL A 455 10.26 5.51 -13.40
N LEU A 456 9.20 5.77 -12.64
CA LEU A 456 8.82 5.02 -11.45
C LEU A 456 8.57 3.53 -11.76
N PHE A 457 7.79 3.23 -12.80
CA PHE A 457 7.55 1.85 -13.25
C PHE A 457 8.84 1.18 -13.74
N LEU A 458 9.65 1.90 -14.51
CA LEU A 458 10.92 1.36 -15.01
C LEU A 458 11.91 1.06 -13.86
N PHE A 459 12.00 1.97 -12.88
CA PHE A 459 12.83 1.76 -11.70
C PHE A 459 12.40 0.49 -10.94
N ARG A 460 11.10 0.34 -10.66
CA ARG A 460 10.57 -0.85 -9.98
C ARG A 460 10.85 -2.13 -10.78
N ALA A 461 10.59 -2.13 -12.08
CA ALA A 461 10.83 -3.29 -12.93
C ALA A 461 12.31 -3.67 -12.99
N SER A 462 13.21 -2.68 -12.95
CA SER A 462 14.66 -2.92 -12.89
C SER A 462 15.08 -3.54 -11.56
N CYS A 463 14.51 -3.09 -10.43
CA CYS A 463 14.73 -3.74 -9.14
C CYS A 463 14.24 -5.19 -9.12
N ASP A 464 13.02 -5.44 -9.61
CA ASP A 464 12.48 -6.80 -9.71
C ASP A 464 13.36 -7.71 -10.57
N LYS A 465 13.83 -7.20 -11.71
CA LYS A 465 14.74 -7.92 -12.62
C LYS A 465 16.05 -8.28 -11.96
N ILE A 466 16.66 -7.33 -11.23
CA ILE A 466 17.91 -7.56 -10.49
C ILE A 466 17.72 -8.64 -9.42
N VAL A 467 16.65 -8.54 -8.63
CA VAL A 467 16.35 -9.53 -7.59
C VAL A 467 16.13 -10.92 -8.20
N ARG A 468 15.38 -11.00 -9.30
CA ARG A 468 15.15 -12.25 -10.02
C ARG A 468 16.44 -12.89 -10.54
N ASP A 469 17.24 -12.13 -11.25
CA ASP A 469 18.46 -12.65 -11.89
C ASP A 469 19.49 -13.10 -10.83
N ARG A 470 19.65 -12.31 -9.77
CA ARG A 470 20.48 -12.71 -8.64
C ARG A 470 19.99 -13.99 -7.99
N ARG A 471 18.69 -14.11 -7.79
CA ARG A 471 18.12 -15.31 -7.18
C ARG A 471 18.34 -16.55 -8.03
N ILE A 472 18.16 -16.48 -9.35
CA ILE A 472 18.48 -17.58 -10.28
C ILE A 472 19.94 -17.97 -10.15
N PHE A 473 20.82 -16.99 -10.26
CA PHE A 473 22.28 -17.23 -10.17
C PHE A 473 22.69 -17.86 -8.83
N GLU A 474 22.20 -17.32 -7.71
CA GLU A 474 22.54 -17.85 -6.38
C GLU A 474 21.98 -19.26 -6.15
N LEU A 475 20.77 -19.56 -6.65
CA LEU A 475 20.18 -20.89 -6.58
C LEU A 475 20.99 -21.91 -7.38
N ASP A 476 21.46 -21.55 -8.58
CA ASP A 476 22.31 -22.40 -9.41
C ASP A 476 23.65 -22.71 -8.69
N LEU A 477 24.27 -21.70 -8.07
CA LEU A 477 25.47 -21.91 -7.27
C LEU A 477 25.23 -22.84 -6.07
N ILE A 478 24.09 -22.69 -5.39
CA ILE A 478 23.74 -23.56 -4.25
C ILE A 478 23.53 -25.00 -4.71
N ASP A 479 22.87 -25.24 -5.84
CA ASP A 479 22.66 -26.58 -6.40
C ASP A 479 23.97 -27.24 -6.84
N ASP A 480 24.82 -26.47 -7.47
CA ASP A 480 26.15 -26.94 -7.87
C ASP A 480 27.04 -27.27 -6.65
N ALA A 481 27.09 -26.38 -5.66
CA ALA A 481 27.82 -26.61 -4.42
C ALA A 481 27.32 -27.85 -3.67
N ARG A 482 26.00 -28.03 -3.57
CA ARG A 482 25.35 -29.20 -2.99
C ARG A 482 25.79 -30.50 -3.70
N THR A 483 25.82 -30.45 -5.03
CA THR A 483 26.28 -31.59 -5.83
C THR A 483 27.75 -31.96 -5.51
N GLN A 484 28.63 -30.98 -5.27
CA GLN A 484 30.01 -31.22 -4.89
C GLN A 484 30.16 -31.75 -3.45
N ILE A 485 29.36 -31.22 -2.51
CA ILE A 485 29.35 -31.70 -1.12
C ILE A 485 29.00 -33.20 -1.08
N ARG A 486 27.96 -33.62 -1.81
CA ARG A 486 27.56 -35.03 -1.90
C ARG A 486 28.63 -35.94 -2.50
N LYS A 487 29.58 -35.37 -3.27
CA LYS A 487 30.80 -36.07 -3.81
C LYS A 487 31.99 -35.97 -2.86
N GLY A 488 31.88 -35.28 -1.74
CA GLY A 488 32.99 -35.05 -0.81
C GLY A 488 33.93 -33.91 -1.22
N ASN A 489 33.60 -33.13 -2.27
CA ASN A 489 34.46 -32.05 -2.82
C ASN A 489 34.18 -30.71 -2.11
N ILE A 490 34.44 -30.62 -0.82
CA ILE A 490 34.05 -29.48 0.03
C ILE A 490 34.70 -28.16 -0.41
N GLU A 491 36.02 -28.19 -0.76
CA GLU A 491 36.71 -26.98 -1.22
C GLU A 491 36.13 -26.44 -2.54
N LEU A 492 35.80 -27.33 -3.48
CA LEU A 492 35.14 -26.91 -4.73
C LEU A 492 33.75 -26.31 -4.48
N ALA A 493 32.97 -26.86 -3.56
CA ALA A 493 31.68 -26.30 -3.17
C ALA A 493 31.83 -24.88 -2.58
N LYS A 494 32.86 -24.65 -1.80
CA LYS A 494 33.20 -23.34 -1.26
C LYS A 494 33.58 -22.33 -2.35
N GLU A 495 34.41 -22.76 -3.33
CA GLU A 495 34.78 -21.93 -4.50
C GLU A 495 33.52 -21.54 -5.29
N ILE A 496 32.64 -22.48 -5.59
CA ILE A 496 31.37 -22.24 -6.30
C ILE A 496 30.54 -21.20 -5.59
N LEU A 497 30.28 -21.37 -4.28
CA LEU A 497 29.49 -20.40 -3.52
C LEU A 497 30.16 -19.02 -3.36
N SER A 498 31.45 -18.92 -3.63
CA SER A 498 32.19 -17.65 -3.58
C SER A 498 32.22 -16.91 -4.92
N THR A 499 31.61 -17.46 -5.97
CA THR A 499 31.58 -16.85 -7.31
C THR A 499 30.78 -15.55 -7.29
N ASP A 500 31.34 -14.47 -7.83
CA ASP A 500 30.66 -13.18 -7.96
C ASP A 500 29.70 -13.15 -9.17
N PHE A 501 28.81 -12.20 -9.16
CA PHE A 501 27.90 -11.93 -10.26
C PHE A 501 28.64 -11.50 -11.54
N ASP A 502 28.01 -11.76 -12.69
CA ASP A 502 28.56 -11.41 -14.03
C ASP A 502 28.44 -9.91 -14.37
N GLU A 503 28.99 -9.54 -15.55
CA GLU A 503 29.02 -8.15 -16.02
C GLU A 503 27.60 -7.63 -16.40
N GLU A 504 26.70 -8.48 -16.91
CA GLU A 504 25.33 -8.08 -17.28
C GLU A 504 24.55 -7.59 -16.06
N TYR A 505 24.71 -8.26 -14.92
CA TYR A 505 24.14 -7.79 -13.65
C TYR A 505 24.73 -6.44 -13.22
N LYS A 506 26.04 -6.25 -13.36
CA LYS A 506 26.69 -4.99 -12.99
C LYS A 506 26.18 -3.83 -13.83
N ASP A 507 25.95 -4.03 -15.12
CA ASP A 507 25.41 -3.02 -16.01
C ASP A 507 23.97 -2.63 -15.60
N LEU A 508 23.11 -3.62 -15.36
CA LEU A 508 21.75 -3.37 -14.91
C LEU A 508 21.71 -2.66 -13.54
N ARG A 509 22.58 -3.08 -12.61
CA ARG A 509 22.73 -2.47 -11.29
C ARG A 509 23.17 -1.00 -11.40
N ALA A 510 24.09 -0.71 -12.33
CA ALA A 510 24.59 0.64 -12.55
C ALA A 510 23.53 1.60 -13.11
N GLU A 511 22.51 1.09 -13.81
CA GLU A 511 21.40 1.92 -14.33
C GLU A 511 20.41 2.38 -13.27
N LEU A 512 20.34 1.71 -12.10
CA LEU A 512 19.36 2.06 -11.05
C LEU A 512 19.59 3.45 -10.46
N PHE A 513 20.83 3.81 -10.19
CA PHE A 513 21.15 5.10 -9.57
C PHE A 513 20.75 6.30 -10.44
N PRO A 514 21.07 6.31 -11.75
CA PRO A 514 20.56 7.35 -12.67
C PRO A 514 19.03 7.43 -12.73
N LEU A 515 18.31 6.33 -12.61
CA LEU A 515 16.85 6.33 -12.55
C LEU A 515 16.34 6.94 -11.23
N ALA A 516 16.97 6.60 -10.11
CA ALA A 516 16.66 7.16 -8.80
C ALA A 516 16.94 8.66 -8.75
N GLU A 517 18.12 9.11 -9.23
CA GLU A 517 18.47 10.53 -9.37
C GLU A 517 17.44 11.27 -10.22
N LYS A 518 16.99 10.65 -11.30
CA LYS A 518 15.95 11.24 -12.15
C LYS A 518 14.61 11.37 -11.42
N LEU A 519 14.18 10.38 -10.64
CA LEU A 519 12.98 10.45 -9.81
C LEU A 519 13.11 11.53 -8.73
N PHE A 520 14.26 11.62 -8.08
CA PHE A 520 14.52 12.67 -7.11
C PHE A 520 14.42 14.08 -7.76
N ASN A 521 15.03 14.26 -8.94
CA ASN A 521 14.98 15.54 -9.66
C ASN A 521 13.57 15.88 -10.18
N LEU A 522 12.74 14.91 -10.56
CA LEU A 522 11.38 15.14 -11.08
C LEU A 522 10.36 15.38 -9.97
N ILE A 523 10.43 14.63 -8.89
CA ILE A 523 9.38 14.58 -7.86
C ILE A 523 9.91 14.47 -6.43
N GLY A 524 11.23 14.58 -6.21
CA GLY A 524 11.82 14.47 -4.88
C GLY A 524 11.74 13.09 -4.22
N MET A 525 11.57 12.02 -5.02
CA MET A 525 11.46 10.67 -4.46
C MET A 525 12.77 10.18 -3.86
N GLN A 526 12.71 9.76 -2.59
CA GLN A 526 13.86 9.38 -1.78
C GLN A 526 14.02 7.85 -1.80
N LEU A 527 15.02 7.34 -2.54
CA LEU A 527 15.23 5.92 -2.80
C LEU A 527 16.45 5.32 -2.10
N ASP A 528 17.21 6.12 -1.37
CA ASP A 528 18.22 5.71 -0.40
C ASP A 528 18.38 6.74 0.74
N VAL A 529 19.11 6.35 1.79
CA VAL A 529 19.38 7.23 2.94
C VAL A 529 20.50 8.23 2.62
N GLU A 530 21.60 7.76 2.04
CA GLU A 530 22.84 8.54 1.91
C GLU A 530 22.73 9.67 0.88
N HIS A 531 22.16 9.41 -0.31
CA HIS A 531 22.16 10.36 -1.42
C HIS A 531 20.87 11.15 -1.52
N PHE A 532 19.73 10.54 -1.18
CA PHE A 532 18.41 11.15 -1.35
C PHE A 532 17.70 11.48 -0.03
N GLY A 533 18.37 11.28 1.10
CA GLY A 533 17.89 11.69 2.41
C GLY A 533 16.64 10.96 2.91
N GLY A 534 16.39 9.73 2.40
CA GLY A 534 15.29 8.92 2.88
C GLY A 534 15.52 8.41 4.31
N MET A 535 14.49 7.89 4.95
CA MET A 535 14.58 7.40 6.33
C MET A 535 15.18 5.99 6.41
N ASN A 536 14.57 5.04 5.73
CA ASN A 536 14.93 3.63 5.72
C ASN A 536 14.19 2.88 4.60
N VAL A 537 14.38 1.56 4.51
CA VAL A 537 13.76 0.73 3.48
C VAL A 537 12.21 0.72 3.58
N GLU A 538 11.64 0.86 4.77
CA GLU A 538 10.18 0.91 4.96
C GLU A 538 9.57 2.16 4.33
N ARG A 539 10.35 3.22 4.21
CA ARG A 539 9.97 4.48 3.54
C ARG A 539 10.42 4.52 2.08
N GLY A 540 10.82 3.38 1.50
CA GLY A 540 11.14 3.26 0.09
C GLY A 540 12.62 3.32 -0.26
N CYS A 541 13.56 3.34 0.71
CA CYS A 541 15.01 3.36 0.48
C CYS A 541 15.53 1.99 -0.02
N VAL A 542 15.02 1.54 -1.16
CA VAL A 542 15.29 0.19 -1.69
C VAL A 542 16.69 0.03 -2.24
N LEU A 543 17.38 1.11 -2.60
CA LEU A 543 18.77 1.03 -3.04
C LEU A 543 19.72 0.61 -1.91
N ASP A 544 19.37 0.87 -0.65
CA ASP A 544 20.15 0.44 0.52
C ASP A 544 20.16 -1.08 0.69
N THR A 545 19.20 -1.78 0.08
CA THR A 545 19.07 -3.25 0.19
C THR A 545 19.21 -3.98 -1.12
N ILE A 546 19.41 -3.29 -2.25
CA ILE A 546 19.42 -3.91 -3.59
C ILE A 546 20.54 -4.95 -3.75
N ASP A 547 21.61 -4.82 -3.00
CA ASP A 547 22.77 -5.73 -3.02
C ASP A 547 22.71 -6.82 -1.94
N MET A 548 21.61 -6.87 -1.15
CA MET A 548 21.40 -7.89 -0.14
C MET A 548 21.20 -9.29 -0.76
N PRO A 549 21.59 -10.37 -0.05
CA PRO A 549 21.39 -11.73 -0.52
C PRO A 549 19.90 -12.03 -0.78
N VAL A 550 19.64 -12.75 -1.85
CA VAL A 550 18.28 -13.23 -2.22
C VAL A 550 18.10 -14.73 -2.01
N THR A 551 19.12 -15.36 -1.38
CA THR A 551 19.12 -16.75 -0.93
C THR A 551 19.89 -16.88 0.38
N ASP A 552 19.91 -18.07 0.97
CA ASP A 552 20.74 -18.42 2.12
C ASP A 552 22.22 -18.74 1.77
N ARG A 553 22.67 -18.34 0.59
CA ARG A 553 24.03 -18.60 0.08
C ARG A 553 25.13 -18.24 1.07
N ASN A 554 25.08 -17.06 1.68
CA ASN A 554 26.10 -16.61 2.64
C ASN A 554 26.08 -17.45 3.92
N TYR A 555 24.90 -17.82 4.39
CA TYR A 555 24.74 -18.75 5.51
C TYR A 555 25.41 -20.11 5.19
N LEU A 556 25.09 -20.70 4.02
CA LEU A 556 25.66 -21.98 3.59
C LEU A 556 27.18 -21.90 3.44
N LEU A 557 27.72 -20.82 2.89
CA LEU A 557 29.16 -20.58 2.77
C LEU A 557 29.84 -20.51 4.14
N ASN A 558 29.24 -19.88 5.12
CA ASN A 558 29.73 -19.82 6.49
C ASN A 558 29.71 -21.21 7.16
N LYS A 559 28.70 -22.02 6.86
CA LYS A 559 28.66 -23.41 7.36
C LYS A 559 29.78 -24.28 6.78
N ILE A 560 30.05 -24.18 5.51
CA ILE A 560 31.22 -24.87 4.90
C ILE A 560 32.51 -24.46 5.59
N LYS A 561 32.68 -23.18 5.90
CA LYS A 561 33.91 -22.67 6.56
C LYS A 561 34.05 -23.16 8.01
N SER A 562 32.93 -23.31 8.73
CA SER A 562 32.95 -23.65 10.16
C SER A 562 32.83 -25.14 10.46
N HIS A 563 32.18 -25.92 9.59
CA HIS A 563 31.91 -27.34 9.79
C HIS A 563 32.10 -28.12 8.46
N PRO A 564 33.31 -28.46 8.09
CA PRO A 564 33.59 -29.09 6.79
C PRO A 564 33.25 -30.61 6.76
N ASP A 565 32.25 -31.05 7.50
CA ASP A 565 31.77 -32.43 7.46
C ASP A 565 30.71 -32.59 6.35
N SER A 566 30.92 -33.55 5.43
CA SER A 566 30.08 -33.73 4.26
C SER A 566 28.65 -34.15 4.56
N ASP A 567 28.45 -34.99 5.57
CA ASP A 567 27.12 -35.49 5.93
C ASP A 567 26.28 -34.38 6.58
N TYR A 568 26.92 -33.66 7.49
CA TYR A 568 26.32 -32.47 8.11
C TYR A 568 25.95 -31.41 7.07
N LEU A 569 26.88 -31.08 6.17
CA LEU A 569 26.62 -30.08 5.12
C LEU A 569 25.54 -30.55 4.14
N ALA A 570 25.48 -31.82 3.79
CA ALA A 570 24.42 -32.35 2.94
C ALA A 570 23.03 -32.15 3.58
N GLU A 571 22.91 -32.40 4.89
CA GLU A 571 21.65 -32.16 5.61
C GLU A 571 21.28 -30.68 5.60
N ILE A 572 22.23 -29.77 5.83
CA ILE A 572 21.98 -28.31 5.84
C ILE A 572 21.55 -27.82 4.46
N PHE A 573 22.22 -28.25 3.37
CA PHE A 573 21.88 -27.84 2.01
C PHE A 573 20.55 -28.41 1.52
N ASP A 574 20.11 -29.55 2.03
CA ASP A 574 18.83 -30.14 1.68
C ASP A 574 17.64 -29.54 2.47
N ARG A 575 17.91 -28.80 3.54
CA ARG A 575 16.88 -28.31 4.47
C ARG A 575 15.82 -27.45 3.79
N ASN A 576 16.22 -26.56 2.89
CA ASN A 576 15.32 -25.60 2.25
C ASN A 576 14.86 -26.06 0.86
N ARG A 577 15.30 -27.22 0.40
CA ARG A 577 14.82 -27.80 -0.85
C ARG A 577 13.45 -28.45 -0.68
N VAL A 578 12.59 -28.23 -1.66
CA VAL A 578 11.28 -28.91 -1.77
C VAL A 578 11.37 -30.00 -2.82
N GLU A 579 11.12 -31.24 -2.42
CA GLU A 579 11.11 -32.39 -3.33
C GLU A 579 9.69 -32.61 -3.91
N LYS A 580 9.59 -33.42 -4.99
CA LYS A 580 8.32 -33.61 -5.71
C LYS A 580 7.17 -34.17 -4.86
N ASP A 581 7.48 -34.86 -3.78
CA ASP A 581 6.53 -35.44 -2.83
C ASP A 581 6.45 -34.67 -1.52
N GLU A 582 6.87 -33.41 -1.54
CA GLU A 582 6.83 -32.45 -0.45
C GLU A 582 5.95 -31.25 -0.85
N TYR A 583 5.57 -30.44 0.12
CA TYR A 583 4.76 -29.25 -0.12
C TYR A 583 5.30 -28.06 0.64
N TYR A 584 5.39 -26.94 -0.05
CA TYR A 584 5.79 -25.67 0.52
C TYR A 584 4.74 -24.60 0.26
N PHE A 585 4.48 -23.80 1.26
CA PHE A 585 3.58 -22.66 1.20
C PHE A 585 4.21 -21.47 1.94
N SER A 586 4.29 -20.33 1.27
CA SER A 586 4.69 -19.06 1.86
C SER A 586 3.65 -18.00 1.62
N PHE A 587 3.30 -17.24 2.65
CA PHE A 587 2.40 -16.09 2.49
C PHE A 587 3.02 -14.99 1.63
N ALA A 588 4.35 -14.86 1.63
CA ALA A 588 5.05 -13.92 0.78
C ALA A 588 4.90 -14.19 -0.73
N GLU A 589 4.62 -15.44 -1.12
CA GLU A 589 4.48 -15.85 -2.52
C GLU A 589 3.04 -15.81 -3.04
N HIS A 590 2.06 -15.91 -2.16
CA HIS A 590 0.69 -16.18 -2.58
C HIS A 590 -0.24 -14.97 -2.54
N GLY A 591 0.21 -13.84 -2.01
CA GLY A 591 -0.61 -12.66 -1.95
C GLY A 591 -1.89 -12.84 -1.11
N PHE A 592 -2.77 -11.91 -1.30
CA PHE A 592 -3.99 -11.75 -0.52
C PHE A 592 -5.03 -12.87 -0.70
N GLU A 593 -5.19 -13.42 -1.90
CA GLU A 593 -6.23 -14.41 -2.19
C GLU A 593 -6.14 -15.67 -1.32
N VAL A 594 -4.95 -16.05 -0.95
CA VAL A 594 -4.74 -17.24 -0.11
C VAL A 594 -5.27 -17.04 1.29
N CYS A 595 -5.10 -15.85 1.81
CA CYS A 595 -5.58 -15.48 3.13
C CYS A 595 -7.10 -15.41 3.20
N GLY A 596 -7.76 -15.14 2.09
CA GLY A 596 -9.21 -15.14 1.97
C GLY A 596 -9.88 -16.51 2.12
N LYS A 597 -9.10 -17.59 2.20
CA LYS A 597 -9.62 -18.96 2.44
C LYS A 597 -9.77 -19.30 3.92
N GLN A 598 -9.48 -18.38 4.80
CA GLN A 598 -9.64 -18.60 6.23
C GLN A 598 -11.10 -18.68 6.62
N LYS A 599 -11.41 -19.58 7.56
CA LYS A 599 -12.69 -19.57 8.23
C LYS A 599 -12.73 -18.45 9.24
N GLY A 600 -13.82 -17.73 9.27
CA GLY A 600 -14.01 -16.63 10.17
C GLY A 600 -13.76 -15.31 9.48
N GLU A 601 -13.60 -14.29 10.26
CA GLU A 601 -13.50 -12.98 9.74
C GLU A 601 -12.21 -12.77 9.03
N PHE A 602 -12.37 -12.27 7.88
CA PHE A 602 -11.37 -11.98 6.92
C PHE A 602 -10.67 -10.70 7.33
N TYR A 603 -9.54 -10.87 7.96
CA TYR A 603 -8.74 -9.73 8.28
C TYR A 603 -7.33 -9.91 7.86
N MET A 604 -6.94 -8.95 7.22
CA MET A 604 -5.73 -8.82 6.51
C MET A 604 -4.72 -8.08 7.31
N ASN A 605 -4.35 -8.65 8.40
CA ASN A 605 -3.14 -8.24 9.05
C ASN A 605 -2.02 -9.11 8.56
N PHE A 606 -1.31 -8.61 7.57
CA PHE A 606 -0.21 -9.32 6.96
C PHE A 606 1.11 -8.83 7.50
N GLN A 607 2.13 -9.62 7.29
CA GLN A 607 3.53 -9.34 7.47
C GLN A 607 3.99 -9.01 8.88
N GLY A 608 3.24 -9.06 9.81
CA GLY A 608 3.80 -9.04 11.10
C GLY A 608 3.99 -7.75 11.80
N ASP A 609 3.29 -6.75 11.42
CA ASP A 609 2.87 -5.73 12.34
C ASP A 609 1.37 -5.51 12.20
N ASP A 610 0.81 -4.67 13.03
CA ASP A 610 -0.63 -4.56 13.16
C ASP A 610 -1.25 -3.65 12.09
N ASN A 611 -0.47 -3.19 11.12
CA ASN A 611 -0.86 -2.19 10.14
C ASN A 611 -1.04 -2.74 8.73
N ALA A 612 -1.63 -3.89 8.54
CA ALA A 612 -1.28 -4.61 7.37
C ALA A 612 -2.36 -4.86 6.35
N ASP A 613 -3.54 -4.31 6.51
CA ASP A 613 -4.65 -4.60 5.62
C ASP A 613 -4.45 -4.11 4.16
N ALA A 614 -3.46 -3.28 3.92
CA ALA A 614 -3.13 -2.82 2.58
C ALA A 614 -1.78 -3.29 2.04
N ARG A 615 -1.17 -4.32 2.62
CA ARG A 615 0.17 -4.79 2.29
C ARG A 615 0.20 -6.19 1.73
N LEU A 616 1.30 -6.52 1.05
CA LEU A 616 1.55 -7.89 0.64
C LEU A 616 1.78 -8.80 1.85
N PRO A 617 1.22 -10.01 1.86
CA PRO A 617 1.34 -10.90 3.00
C PRO A 617 2.72 -11.54 3.06
N MET A 618 3.48 -11.20 4.08
CA MET A 618 4.68 -11.90 4.51
C MET A 618 4.38 -12.89 5.62
N CYS A 619 3.52 -12.49 6.54
CA CYS A 619 2.96 -13.31 7.58
C CYS A 619 1.48 -13.02 7.73
N ILE A 620 0.75 -13.91 8.34
CA ILE A 620 -0.56 -13.61 8.89
C ILE A 620 -0.41 -13.30 10.36
N THR A 621 -1.01 -12.23 10.80
CA THR A 621 -1.24 -11.94 12.20
C THR A 621 -2.73 -11.85 12.48
N LYS A 622 -3.11 -12.19 13.68
CA LYS A 622 -4.46 -12.08 14.12
C LYS A 622 -4.67 -10.82 14.95
N VAL A 623 -5.80 -10.18 14.71
CA VAL A 623 -6.26 -9.01 15.44
C VAL A 623 -7.33 -9.37 16.50
N TYR A 624 -7.89 -10.58 16.45
CA TYR A 624 -9.07 -10.99 17.23
C TYR A 624 -8.83 -12.17 18.16
N ASP A 625 -9.87 -12.51 18.93
CA ASP A 625 -9.84 -13.53 19.98
C ASP A 625 -9.74 -14.97 19.48
N HIS A 626 -9.82 -15.23 18.19
CA HIS A 626 -9.63 -16.57 17.59
C HIS A 626 -9.21 -16.49 16.14
N PHE A 627 -8.33 -17.36 15.74
CA PHE A 627 -7.81 -17.48 14.39
C PHE A 627 -7.97 -18.92 13.91
N ASN A 628 -8.38 -19.06 12.66
CA ASN A 628 -8.51 -20.34 12.00
C ASN A 628 -7.89 -20.26 10.60
N PHE A 629 -6.75 -20.92 10.43
CA PHE A 629 -6.12 -21.05 9.11
C PHE A 629 -6.38 -22.44 8.56
N ASN A 630 -6.87 -22.53 7.32
CA ASN A 630 -7.11 -23.79 6.63
C ASN A 630 -6.40 -23.80 5.28
N CYS A 631 -5.71 -24.88 4.98
CA CYS A 631 -5.07 -25.09 3.69
C CYS A 631 -5.22 -26.53 3.22
N ASN A 632 -5.62 -26.71 1.97
CA ASN A 632 -5.65 -28.02 1.32
C ASN A 632 -4.32 -28.26 0.61
N VAL A 633 -3.64 -29.32 1.01
CA VAL A 633 -2.37 -29.76 0.45
C VAL A 633 -2.57 -31.05 -0.34
N ALA A 634 -1.97 -31.10 -1.52
CA ALA A 634 -2.02 -32.28 -2.39
C ALA A 634 -0.60 -32.68 -2.85
N GLY A 635 -0.45 -33.86 -3.39
CA GLY A 635 0.80 -34.35 -3.95
C GLY A 635 1.72 -35.08 -2.96
N LEU A 636 1.28 -35.26 -1.72
CA LEU A 636 2.02 -36.02 -0.71
C LEU A 636 1.96 -37.51 -1.04
N THR A 637 3.08 -38.17 -1.27
CA THR A 637 3.12 -39.61 -1.52
C THR A 637 3.26 -40.39 -0.22
N GLY A 638 2.78 -41.62 -0.14
CA GLY A 638 2.74 -42.39 1.10
C GLY A 638 4.02 -42.42 1.91
N GLY A 639 3.92 -42.23 3.20
CA GLY A 639 5.03 -42.12 4.17
C GLY A 639 4.68 -41.19 5.31
N ASP A 640 5.52 -41.18 6.33
CA ASP A 640 5.41 -40.22 7.42
C ASP A 640 6.02 -38.88 6.98
N TYR A 641 5.42 -37.79 7.45
CA TYR A 641 5.88 -36.43 7.19
C TYR A 641 6.21 -35.68 8.49
N LYS A 642 6.95 -34.63 8.34
CA LYS A 642 7.08 -33.54 9.31
C LYS A 642 6.36 -32.34 8.72
N LEU A 643 5.48 -31.70 9.49
CA LEU A 643 5.00 -30.36 9.22
C LEU A 643 5.96 -29.39 9.90
N ARG A 644 6.68 -28.60 9.14
CA ARG A 644 7.49 -27.47 9.61
C ARG A 644 6.69 -26.19 9.43
N VAL A 645 6.41 -25.48 10.52
CA VAL A 645 5.73 -24.18 10.49
C VAL A 645 6.73 -23.11 10.94
N THR A 646 6.88 -22.07 10.14
CA THR A 646 7.72 -20.93 10.48
C THR A 646 6.86 -19.79 10.98
N TYR A 647 7.06 -19.45 12.24
CA TYR A 647 6.41 -18.35 12.92
C TYR A 647 7.33 -17.12 12.91
N LYS A 648 6.75 -15.95 12.76
CA LYS A 648 7.41 -14.71 13.12
C LYS A 648 7.15 -14.42 14.61
N SER A 649 8.15 -13.95 15.32
CA SER A 649 8.05 -13.58 16.73
C SER A 649 8.53 -12.16 16.96
N ARG A 650 7.89 -11.48 17.88
CA ARG A 650 8.35 -10.19 18.43
C ARG A 650 8.94 -10.37 19.82
N PRO A 651 9.85 -9.48 20.26
CA PRO A 651 10.30 -9.46 21.64
C PRO A 651 9.10 -9.28 22.57
N ASN A 652 9.05 -10.07 23.63
CA ASN A 652 8.01 -9.98 24.68
C ASN A 652 6.58 -10.36 24.26
N GLU A 653 6.37 -11.00 23.12
CA GLU A 653 5.07 -11.59 22.81
C GLU A 653 4.66 -12.64 23.85
N LYS A 654 3.39 -12.60 24.24
CA LYS A 654 2.80 -13.68 25.02
C LYS A 654 2.80 -14.96 24.19
N ILE A 655 3.26 -16.05 24.78
CA ILE A 655 3.16 -17.37 24.17
C ILE A 655 1.69 -17.79 24.21
N ASN A 656 1.06 -17.82 23.05
CA ASN A 656 -0.33 -18.21 22.90
C ASN A 656 -0.47 -19.72 22.76
N HIS A 657 -1.65 -20.23 23.01
CA HIS A 657 -1.98 -21.64 22.84
C HIS A 657 -2.59 -21.84 21.44
N HIS A 658 -2.12 -22.83 20.70
CA HIS A 658 -2.73 -23.18 19.44
C HIS A 658 -2.88 -24.69 19.25
N LYS A 659 -3.75 -25.05 18.33
CA LYS A 659 -4.03 -26.42 17.95
C LYS A 659 -3.82 -26.60 16.45
N ILE A 660 -3.09 -27.64 16.07
CA ILE A 660 -2.84 -27.98 14.68
C ILE A 660 -3.48 -29.35 14.40
N THR A 661 -4.28 -29.41 13.33
CA THR A 661 -4.87 -30.65 12.86
C THR A 661 -4.50 -30.93 11.41
N VAL A 662 -4.43 -32.20 11.05
CA VAL A 662 -4.31 -32.69 9.67
C VAL A 662 -5.46 -33.67 9.42
N ASN A 663 -6.31 -33.33 8.45
CA ASN A 663 -7.55 -34.08 8.17
C ASN A 663 -8.38 -34.35 9.45
N GLY A 664 -8.50 -33.35 10.32
CA GLY A 664 -9.20 -33.42 11.60
C GLY A 664 -8.47 -34.15 12.73
N ASN A 665 -7.32 -34.77 12.46
CA ASN A 665 -6.51 -35.42 13.48
C ASN A 665 -5.55 -34.43 14.13
N VAL A 666 -5.55 -34.35 15.46
CA VAL A 666 -4.69 -33.45 16.21
C VAL A 666 -3.24 -33.91 16.14
N ILE A 667 -2.35 -33.08 15.59
CA ILE A 667 -0.90 -33.30 15.61
C ILE A 667 -0.20 -32.47 16.68
N TYR A 668 -0.81 -31.36 17.10
CA TYR A 668 -0.33 -30.52 18.19
C TYR A 668 -1.49 -29.80 18.88
N ASP A 669 -1.38 -29.65 20.19
CA ASP A 669 -2.31 -28.89 21.04
C ASP A 669 -1.52 -28.37 22.24
N GLY A 670 -1.18 -27.08 22.26
CA GLY A 670 -0.30 -26.53 23.30
C GLY A 670 0.22 -25.11 23.01
N PRO A 671 1.24 -24.65 23.74
CA PRO A 671 1.84 -23.34 23.52
C PRO A 671 2.42 -23.18 22.13
N GLN A 672 2.32 -21.99 21.53
CA GLN A 672 2.71 -21.69 20.16
C GLN A 672 4.12 -22.19 19.77
N PHE A 673 5.09 -22.09 20.62
CA PHE A 673 6.45 -22.57 20.36
C PHE A 673 6.81 -23.86 21.10
N GLY A 674 5.83 -24.63 21.52
CA GLY A 674 6.02 -25.83 22.34
C GLY A 674 6.38 -27.10 21.59
N GLY A 675 6.40 -27.06 20.24
CA GLY A 675 6.86 -28.17 19.42
C GLY A 675 8.38 -28.34 19.43
N ARG A 676 8.87 -29.30 18.64
CA ARG A 676 10.32 -29.49 18.44
C ARG A 676 10.81 -28.43 17.44
N ARG A 677 11.80 -27.67 17.84
CA ARG A 677 12.46 -26.71 16.95
C ARG A 677 13.27 -27.42 15.89
N ASP A 678 13.39 -26.81 14.72
CA ASP A 678 14.10 -27.40 13.58
C ASP A 678 15.59 -27.09 13.62
N GLY A 679 16.38 -28.09 14.00
CA GLY A 679 17.84 -28.10 13.88
C GLY A 679 18.56 -26.88 14.48
N GLU A 680 19.40 -26.23 13.69
CA GLU A 680 20.21 -25.09 14.14
C GLU A 680 19.44 -23.83 14.46
N TYR A 681 18.24 -23.69 13.94
CA TYR A 681 17.33 -22.61 14.33
C TYR A 681 16.84 -22.72 15.76
N GLU A 682 17.16 -23.85 16.44
CA GLU A 682 16.77 -24.07 17.86
C GLU A 682 17.34 -23.05 18.84
N LYS A 683 18.43 -22.38 18.52
CA LYS A 683 19.21 -21.65 19.54
C LYS A 683 18.97 -20.17 19.61
N LYS A 684 18.22 -19.60 18.66
CA LYS A 684 18.01 -18.15 18.63
C LYS A 684 16.54 -17.80 18.44
N PHE A 685 15.90 -17.49 19.51
CA PHE A 685 14.76 -16.60 19.48
C PHE A 685 15.31 -15.21 19.17
N ILE A 686 15.19 -14.76 17.95
CA ILE A 686 15.67 -13.47 17.55
C ILE A 686 14.54 -12.49 17.70
N ALA A 687 14.84 -11.34 18.26
CA ALA A 687 13.87 -10.35 18.68
C ALA A 687 12.86 -9.95 17.60
N ASP A 688 13.21 -10.03 16.31
CA ASP A 688 12.35 -9.76 15.17
C ASP A 688 12.44 -10.88 14.13
N GLY A 689 12.82 -12.05 14.57
CA GLY A 689 13.17 -13.16 13.72
C GLY A 689 12.03 -14.12 13.45
N TYR A 690 12.33 -15.07 12.57
CA TYR A 690 11.47 -16.20 12.25
C TYR A 690 11.97 -17.43 12.97
N GLN A 691 11.04 -18.26 13.44
CA GLN A 691 11.33 -19.49 14.15
C GLN A 691 10.54 -20.64 13.56
N SER A 692 11.24 -21.70 13.15
CA SER A 692 10.64 -22.92 12.61
C SER A 692 10.42 -23.96 13.69
N ILE A 693 9.19 -24.46 13.78
CA ILE A 693 8.78 -25.52 14.69
C ILE A 693 8.33 -26.74 13.86
N VAL A 694 8.69 -27.92 14.29
CA VAL A 694 8.43 -29.18 13.58
C VAL A 694 7.44 -30.02 14.36
N TYR A 695 6.43 -30.52 13.66
CA TYR A 695 5.40 -31.43 14.16
C TYR A 695 5.41 -32.72 13.35
N ASP A 696 5.25 -33.87 14.01
CA ASP A 696 5.17 -35.15 13.32
C ASP A 696 3.77 -35.37 12.72
N VAL A 697 3.73 -35.77 11.44
CA VAL A 697 2.49 -36.10 10.72
C VAL A 697 2.56 -37.57 10.29
N PRO A 698 1.90 -38.49 11.03
CA PRO A 698 1.83 -39.88 10.67
C PRO A 698 1.15 -40.09 9.30
N LYS A 699 1.63 -41.07 8.52
CA LYS A 699 1.04 -41.42 7.20
C LYS A 699 -0.46 -41.70 7.26
N ASP A 700 -0.93 -42.24 8.37
CA ASP A 700 -2.34 -42.61 8.55
C ASP A 700 -3.27 -41.40 8.67
N PHE A 701 -2.71 -40.18 8.88
CA PHE A 701 -3.43 -38.92 8.88
C PHE A 701 -3.62 -38.34 7.49
N LEU A 702 -2.87 -38.87 6.49
CA LEU A 702 -2.99 -38.42 5.10
C LEU A 702 -4.06 -39.24 4.36
N GLN A 703 -4.86 -38.56 3.55
CA GLN A 703 -5.91 -39.20 2.75
C GLN A 703 -5.56 -39.11 1.28
N ASN A 704 -5.13 -40.24 0.69
CA ASN A 704 -4.80 -40.35 -0.73
C ASN A 704 -3.79 -39.28 -1.21
N GLY A 705 -2.79 -38.99 -0.40
CA GLY A 705 -1.79 -37.94 -0.72
C GLY A 705 -2.28 -36.52 -0.52
N CYS A 706 -3.37 -36.33 0.21
CA CYS A 706 -3.91 -35.02 0.54
C CYS A 706 -3.94 -34.79 2.06
N ALA A 707 -3.73 -33.55 2.46
CA ALA A 707 -3.87 -33.10 3.83
C ALA A 707 -4.70 -31.79 3.86
N GLU A 708 -5.76 -31.77 4.65
CA GLU A 708 -6.39 -30.52 5.09
C GLU A 708 -5.67 -30.08 6.38
N LEU A 709 -4.82 -29.09 6.26
CA LEU A 709 -4.13 -28.47 7.39
C LEU A 709 -5.02 -27.40 8.01
N GLU A 710 -5.27 -27.50 9.31
CA GLU A 710 -5.95 -26.48 10.08
C GLU A 710 -5.09 -26.07 11.27
N ILE A 711 -4.88 -24.76 11.43
CA ILE A 711 -4.21 -24.16 12.58
C ILE A 711 -5.21 -23.22 13.26
N THR A 712 -5.56 -23.52 14.50
CA THR A 712 -6.55 -22.80 15.27
C THR A 712 -5.90 -22.12 16.47
N GLU A 713 -6.17 -20.84 16.65
CA GLU A 713 -5.75 -20.06 17.80
C GLU A 713 -7.00 -19.52 18.51
N PRO A 714 -7.26 -19.89 19.77
CA PRO A 714 -8.47 -19.45 20.48
C PRO A 714 -8.35 -18.09 21.16
N LEU A 715 -7.13 -17.58 21.33
CA LEU A 715 -6.85 -16.31 22.04
C LEU A 715 -5.91 -15.44 21.21
N ASP A 716 -5.55 -14.32 21.61
CA ASP A 716 -4.60 -13.28 21.16
C ASP A 716 -3.72 -13.55 19.94
N GLY A 717 -3.91 -14.00 18.87
CA GLY A 717 -3.22 -14.06 17.60
C GLY A 717 -1.74 -14.51 17.59
N PHE A 718 -1.32 -15.06 16.48
CA PHE A 718 0.07 -15.39 16.19
C PHE A 718 0.39 -15.04 14.73
N MET A 719 1.67 -14.94 14.41
CA MET A 719 2.11 -14.67 13.06
C MET A 719 2.76 -15.89 12.45
N ILE A 720 2.23 -16.33 11.31
CA ILE A 720 2.74 -17.44 10.53
C ILE A 720 3.23 -16.94 9.18
N SER A 721 4.45 -17.33 8.79
CA SER A 721 5.07 -16.92 7.54
C SER A 721 5.00 -17.98 6.45
N GLU A 722 5.30 -19.22 6.80
CA GLU A 722 5.32 -20.34 5.87
C GLU A 722 5.08 -21.67 6.58
N PHE A 723 4.75 -22.70 5.80
CA PHE A 723 4.81 -24.07 6.28
C PHE A 723 5.26 -25.04 5.18
N ARG A 724 5.83 -26.17 5.60
CA ARG A 724 6.30 -27.23 4.72
C ARG A 724 5.87 -28.60 5.23
N PHE A 725 5.42 -29.45 4.32
CA PHE A 725 5.34 -30.89 4.57
C PHE A 725 6.60 -31.52 4.01
N VAL A 726 7.49 -31.96 4.91
CA VAL A 726 8.79 -32.60 4.58
C VAL A 726 8.68 -34.08 4.85
N LYS A 727 8.96 -34.90 3.85
CA LYS A 727 8.88 -36.36 3.98
C LYS A 727 9.98 -36.88 4.89
N LYS A 728 9.62 -37.75 5.83
CA LYS A 728 10.61 -38.51 6.61
C LYS A 728 11.24 -39.57 5.71
N ARG A 729 12.52 -39.45 5.47
CA ARG A 729 13.34 -40.36 4.67
C ARG A 729 14.12 -41.32 5.54
#